data_cee657a78c2a7a18e28d8e9172d2697d
#
_entry.id   cee657a78c2a7a18e28d8e9172d2697d
#
_cell.length_a   1.000
_cell.length_b   1.000
_cell.length_c   1.000
_cell.angle_alpha   90.00
_cell.angle_beta   90.00
_cell.angle_gamma   90.00
#
_symmetry.space_group_name_H-M   'P 1'
#
loop_
_entity.id
_entity.type
_entity.pdbx_description
1 polymer ?
#
loop_
_entity_poly.entity_id
_entity_poly.type
_entity_poly.pdbx_seq_one_letter_code
_entity_poly.pdbx_strand_id
1 'polypeptide(L)'
;MQDIYKVETHPLALSENMITGDKYRITFLTEGLIRLEYDEEGVFEDRPTQMVFFRDFPKADYRVVRTEDGIEVHTKRIHLIYNEKEFTSWGLSIQVKGNLSAYHSIWHYGEEIHDLKGTARTLDMVDGATELEHGILSRFGYSLVDDSRSQVLLPDGWIEPRRKGIKDLYFFGYGHDYKEALHDFYRLCGKTPMLPRFALGNWWSRYYKYSEESYNELMDKFQEKNIPFTVAVIDMDWHVTDVDPKYGSGWTGYTWNKELFPDPKRFLDGLHKRGMRTTLNVHPADGVQGWEEMYEDMAKAMGVDYENEDPVVCDPASPKFMEAYFKYLHHPREEEGVDFWWIDWQQGSNCKIEGLDPLWIFNHFHFLDSARNGKRPMTFSRYAGPGSHRYPVGFSGDTHITWDSLDFQPYFTSTASNIGYGWWSHDIGGHMLGYKNDEMTARWTQYGIFSPIMRLHSSCSDFNGKEPWRFKKETEVVMEEALRERHRMMPYLYTMNYRSYQEDLPLVEPMYYEYPEAPEAYEVKNQYFFGDQLMVAAVTTPRVKDLNVAKTAVWLPDGVWYDLYTGLRYEGGRMVDMYRTLDSIPVLAKAGGILVMTDEIRGTEAEKNPESLKIKVFPGADGNFRLYEDDNETCAYENGACVFTEMDYKEKDQAVFTIHPAQGKTELIPAKRAYTVEFCNFAKTGTDAVKVLVNGAETEAAVKYEEKLQKICVEVAADTAAEVQIILAGEVADNRTKERVFDFLNQAEIGFVLKDRLYQLITAGKKLPVLLSELQSMELDKDLYGALMEILTA
;
A
#
# COMPACT_ATOMS: atom_id res chain seq x y z
N MET A 1 -17.73 27.02 -8.97
CA MET A 1 -17.25 25.65 -9.30
C MET A 1 -18.40 24.77 -9.75
N GLN A 2 -18.14 23.74 -10.56
CA GLN A 2 -19.12 22.74 -10.97
C GLN A 2 -19.50 21.85 -9.77
N ASP A 3 -20.69 21.24 -9.82
CA ASP A 3 -21.17 20.41 -8.68
C ASP A 3 -20.27 19.22 -8.38
N ILE A 4 -19.52 18.69 -9.37
CA ILE A 4 -18.58 17.58 -9.18
C ILE A 4 -17.43 17.89 -8.18
N TYR A 5 -17.13 19.16 -7.98
CA TYR A 5 -16.07 19.57 -7.03
C TYR A 5 -16.59 19.80 -5.61
N LYS A 6 -17.88 19.61 -5.36
CA LYS A 6 -18.45 19.65 -4.04
C LYS A 6 -18.22 18.31 -3.34
N VAL A 7 -17.68 18.36 -2.13
CA VAL A 7 -17.50 17.20 -1.28
C VAL A 7 -18.50 17.18 -0.15
N GLU A 8 -18.94 16.00 0.24
CA GLU A 8 -19.76 15.83 1.44
C GLU A 8 -18.93 16.09 2.68
N THR A 9 -19.42 16.92 3.58
CA THR A 9 -18.75 17.22 4.84
C THR A 9 -19.74 17.42 5.97
N HIS A 10 -19.40 16.95 7.17
CA HIS A 10 -20.16 17.20 8.40
C HIS A 10 -19.24 17.85 9.46
N PRO A 11 -18.90 19.13 9.29
CA PRO A 11 -17.82 19.75 10.05
C PRO A 11 -18.21 20.21 11.45
N LEU A 12 -19.49 20.13 11.83
CA LEU A 12 -19.97 20.54 13.13
C LEU A 12 -19.95 19.39 14.13
N ALA A 13 -19.26 19.58 15.25
CA ALA A 13 -19.32 18.67 16.38
C ALA A 13 -20.60 18.91 17.22
N LEU A 14 -21.01 17.91 17.99
CA LEU A 14 -22.10 18.04 18.93
C LEU A 14 -21.74 19.06 20.00
N SER A 15 -22.67 19.98 20.35
CA SER A 15 -22.45 20.98 21.41
C SER A 15 -22.19 20.34 22.77
N GLU A 16 -22.76 19.17 23.03
CA GLU A 16 -22.53 18.39 24.25
C GLU A 16 -21.08 17.82 24.35
N ASN A 17 -20.33 17.83 23.28
CA ASN A 17 -18.93 17.44 23.23
C ASN A 17 -17.97 18.61 23.40
N MET A 18 -18.48 19.84 23.58
CA MET A 18 -17.68 21.06 23.62
C MET A 18 -17.62 21.67 25.02
N ILE A 19 -16.44 22.11 25.42
CA ILE A 19 -16.19 22.98 26.56
C ILE A 19 -15.66 24.29 25.97
N THR A 20 -16.46 25.35 26.07
CA THR A 20 -16.15 26.66 25.47
C THR A 20 -15.96 27.72 26.54
N GLY A 21 -14.88 28.48 26.47
CA GLY A 21 -14.65 29.73 27.18
C GLY A 21 -14.58 30.90 26.21
N ASP A 22 -14.16 32.07 26.70
CA ASP A 22 -14.14 33.30 25.90
C ASP A 22 -13.16 33.22 24.71
N LYS A 23 -12.01 32.56 24.89
CA LYS A 23 -10.92 32.46 23.90
C LYS A 23 -10.49 31.05 23.56
N TYR A 24 -11.12 30.04 24.13
CA TYR A 24 -10.79 28.63 23.87
C TYR A 24 -12.02 27.77 23.63
N ARG A 25 -11.84 26.70 22.88
CA ARG A 25 -12.81 25.63 22.75
C ARG A 25 -12.06 24.29 22.75
N ILE A 26 -12.51 23.37 23.59
CA ILE A 26 -12.02 22.02 23.66
C ILE A 26 -13.18 21.10 23.27
N THR A 27 -12.99 20.33 22.20
CA THR A 27 -14.01 19.42 21.68
C THR A 27 -13.54 17.98 21.83
N PHE A 28 -14.30 17.17 22.57
CA PHE A 28 -14.08 15.74 22.74
C PHE A 28 -14.83 15.01 21.62
N LEU A 29 -14.13 14.74 20.50
CA LEU A 29 -14.70 13.98 19.39
C LEU A 29 -14.92 12.52 19.78
N THR A 30 -13.93 11.93 20.47
CA THR A 30 -14.05 10.65 21.17
C THR A 30 -13.40 10.77 22.56
N GLU A 31 -13.29 9.64 23.27
CA GLU A 31 -12.55 9.60 24.55
C GLU A 31 -11.03 9.79 24.39
N GLY A 32 -10.50 9.62 23.17
CA GLY A 32 -9.08 9.72 22.82
C GLY A 32 -8.74 10.79 21.79
N LEU A 33 -9.70 11.22 20.95
CA LEU A 33 -9.51 12.26 19.95
C LEU A 33 -10.09 13.59 20.43
N ILE A 34 -9.22 14.57 20.62
CA ILE A 34 -9.59 15.86 21.21
C ILE A 34 -9.11 16.99 20.32
N ARG A 35 -10.01 17.89 19.96
CA ARG A 35 -9.69 19.13 19.29
C ARG A 35 -9.45 20.24 20.30
N LEU A 36 -8.35 20.97 20.17
CA LEU A 36 -7.93 22.06 21.02
C LEU A 36 -7.86 23.35 20.19
N GLU A 37 -8.72 24.31 20.47
CA GLU A 37 -8.76 25.57 19.75
C GLU A 37 -8.47 26.73 20.71
N TYR A 38 -7.65 27.67 20.25
CA TYR A 38 -7.45 28.94 20.96
C TYR A 38 -7.40 30.09 19.95
N ASP A 39 -8.11 31.17 20.28
CA ASP A 39 -8.19 32.36 19.46
C ASP A 39 -8.36 33.60 20.35
N GLU A 40 -7.55 34.64 20.14
CA GLU A 40 -7.57 35.87 20.91
C GLU A 40 -8.90 36.67 20.83
N GLU A 41 -9.65 36.49 19.74
CA GLU A 41 -10.95 37.13 19.49
C GLU A 41 -12.13 36.22 19.82
N GLY A 42 -11.88 34.96 20.22
CA GLY A 42 -12.90 33.97 20.53
C GLY A 42 -13.72 33.49 19.34
N VAL A 43 -13.14 33.52 18.14
CA VAL A 43 -13.80 33.08 16.90
C VAL A 43 -13.24 31.72 16.47
N PHE A 44 -14.07 30.69 16.59
CA PHE A 44 -13.68 29.31 16.30
C PHE A 44 -14.10 28.88 14.88
N GLU A 45 -13.35 27.94 14.29
CA GLU A 45 -13.58 27.49 12.91
C GLU A 45 -14.48 26.26 12.87
N ASP A 46 -15.68 26.42 12.36
CA ASP A 46 -16.65 25.32 12.22
C ASP A 46 -16.78 24.79 10.79
N ARG A 47 -16.11 25.42 9.81
CA ARG A 47 -16.08 24.94 8.42
C ARG A 47 -15.13 23.74 8.27
N PRO A 48 -15.31 22.92 7.23
CA PRO A 48 -14.34 21.86 6.93
C PRO A 48 -13.02 22.48 6.47
N THR A 49 -11.92 21.76 6.72
CA THR A 49 -10.58 22.19 6.32
C THR A 49 -9.98 21.22 5.30
N GLN A 50 -8.82 21.56 4.74
CA GLN A 50 -8.07 20.65 3.85
C GLN A 50 -7.85 19.26 4.48
N MET A 51 -7.69 19.17 5.80
CA MET A 51 -7.51 17.93 6.52
C MET A 51 -8.83 17.34 7.00
N VAL A 52 -9.70 18.14 7.64
CA VAL A 52 -10.85 17.66 8.42
C VAL A 52 -12.17 17.94 7.71
N PHE A 53 -12.88 16.87 7.35
CA PHE A 53 -14.20 16.94 6.73
C PHE A 53 -15.34 16.67 7.71
N PHE A 54 -15.12 15.82 8.72
CA PHE A 54 -16.18 15.32 9.59
C PHE A 54 -15.84 15.53 11.06
N ARG A 55 -16.73 16.17 11.81
CA ARG A 55 -16.65 16.32 13.27
C ARG A 55 -17.93 15.87 13.99
N ASP A 56 -18.85 15.27 13.25
CA ASP A 56 -20.15 14.76 13.74
C ASP A 56 -20.01 13.42 14.48
N PHE A 57 -19.05 13.34 15.37
CA PHE A 57 -18.85 12.17 16.22
C PHE A 57 -19.99 12.03 17.27
N PRO A 58 -20.28 10.81 17.73
CA PRO A 58 -21.23 10.57 18.79
C PRO A 58 -20.84 11.32 20.06
N LYS A 59 -21.77 11.37 21.00
CA LYS A 59 -21.51 11.94 22.32
C LYS A 59 -20.36 11.17 23.00
N ALA A 60 -19.30 11.92 23.35
CA ALA A 60 -18.17 11.40 24.11
C ALA A 60 -18.52 11.33 25.61
N ASP A 61 -17.98 10.32 26.30
CA ASP A 61 -18.12 10.20 27.75
C ASP A 61 -16.94 10.88 28.46
N TYR A 62 -17.22 12.04 29.08
CA TYR A 62 -16.23 12.78 29.84
C TYR A 62 -16.83 13.48 31.06
N ARG A 63 -15.99 13.68 32.06
CA ARG A 63 -16.35 14.41 33.30
C ARG A 63 -15.46 15.64 33.44
N VAL A 64 -16.07 16.79 33.66
CA VAL A 64 -15.39 18.05 33.94
C VAL A 64 -15.38 18.33 35.45
N VAL A 65 -14.21 18.67 35.96
CA VAL A 65 -14.02 19.19 37.33
C VAL A 65 -13.49 20.62 37.20
N ARG A 66 -14.21 21.58 37.76
CA ARG A 66 -13.76 22.98 37.82
C ARG A 66 -13.02 23.23 39.14
N THR A 67 -11.83 23.82 39.02
CA THR A 67 -10.98 24.20 40.15
C THR A 67 -10.81 25.72 40.21
N GLU A 68 -10.11 26.25 41.22
CA GLU A 68 -9.77 27.67 41.28
C GLU A 68 -8.79 28.09 40.19
N ASP A 69 -8.00 27.13 39.68
CA ASP A 69 -6.91 27.33 38.71
C ASP A 69 -7.32 27.00 37.27
N GLY A 70 -8.55 26.50 37.01
CA GLY A 70 -9.00 26.12 35.69
C GLY A 70 -9.92 24.91 35.67
N ILE A 71 -9.74 24.03 34.64
CA ILE A 71 -10.53 22.84 34.47
C ILE A 71 -9.64 21.59 34.41
N GLU A 72 -10.18 20.49 34.93
CA GLU A 72 -9.68 19.12 34.68
C GLU A 72 -10.77 18.34 33.96
N VAL A 73 -10.38 17.61 32.92
CA VAL A 73 -11.33 16.78 32.17
C VAL A 73 -10.80 15.34 32.10
N HIS A 74 -11.69 14.44 32.48
CA HIS A 74 -11.39 13.01 32.50
C HIS A 74 -12.26 12.26 31.50
N THR A 75 -11.63 11.50 30.59
CA THR A 75 -12.27 10.44 29.82
C THR A 75 -11.75 9.08 30.31
N LYS A 76 -12.15 7.99 29.70
CA LYS A 76 -11.56 6.67 29.93
C LYS A 76 -10.07 6.63 29.54
N ARG A 77 -9.68 7.39 28.47
CA ARG A 77 -8.34 7.36 27.86
C ARG A 77 -7.39 8.43 28.35
N ILE A 78 -7.90 9.63 28.68
CA ILE A 78 -7.03 10.77 29.00
C ILE A 78 -7.47 11.52 30.27
N HIS A 79 -6.53 12.29 30.80
CA HIS A 79 -6.73 13.31 31.81
C HIS A 79 -6.13 14.63 31.29
N LEU A 80 -6.97 15.60 30.99
CA LEU A 80 -6.60 16.95 30.54
C LEU A 80 -6.65 17.92 31.72
N ILE A 81 -5.62 18.76 31.84
CA ILE A 81 -5.57 19.88 32.82
C ILE A 81 -5.33 21.15 32.04
N TYR A 82 -6.17 22.15 32.24
CA TYR A 82 -6.08 23.42 31.53
C TYR A 82 -6.49 24.63 32.41
N ASN A 83 -5.67 25.67 32.36
CA ASN A 83 -5.84 26.88 33.17
C ASN A 83 -6.74 27.94 32.55
N GLU A 84 -7.45 27.62 31.45
CA GLU A 84 -8.39 28.49 30.72
C GLU A 84 -7.78 29.80 30.16
N LYS A 85 -6.43 29.84 29.97
CA LYS A 85 -5.70 30.99 29.41
C LYS A 85 -5.07 30.58 28.07
N GLU A 86 -4.24 31.47 27.52
CA GLU A 86 -3.45 31.12 26.33
C GLU A 86 -2.70 29.76 26.50
N PHE A 87 -2.67 28.96 25.46
CA PHE A 87 -1.98 27.66 25.49
C PHE A 87 -0.47 27.84 25.73
N THR A 88 0.00 27.32 26.85
CA THR A 88 1.41 27.29 27.24
C THR A 88 1.74 25.92 27.84
N SER A 89 3.02 25.57 27.90
CA SER A 89 3.48 24.31 28.48
C SER A 89 3.10 24.15 29.99
N TRP A 90 2.88 25.24 30.69
CA TRP A 90 2.47 25.23 32.10
C TRP A 90 0.95 25.29 32.26
N GLY A 91 0.22 25.71 31.21
CA GLY A 91 -1.19 25.95 31.26
C GLY A 91 -2.05 24.85 30.71
N LEU A 92 -1.49 24.00 29.81
CA LEU A 92 -2.22 22.92 29.16
C LEU A 92 -1.37 21.66 29.13
N SER A 93 -1.90 20.60 29.72
CA SER A 93 -1.30 19.25 29.63
C SER A 93 -2.37 18.18 29.48
N ILE A 94 -2.00 17.08 28.82
CA ILE A 94 -2.85 15.91 28.62
C ILE A 94 -2.05 14.65 28.94
N GLN A 95 -2.52 13.92 29.93
CA GLN A 95 -1.99 12.62 30.29
C GLN A 95 -2.79 11.50 29.62
N VAL A 96 -2.14 10.60 28.91
CA VAL A 96 -2.73 9.35 28.43
C VAL A 96 -2.72 8.33 29.56
N LYS A 97 -3.89 7.76 29.84
CA LYS A 97 -4.08 6.73 30.85
C LYS A 97 -3.59 5.36 30.38
N GLY A 98 -3.52 4.38 31.26
CA GLY A 98 -3.12 3.02 30.92
C GLY A 98 -1.70 2.66 31.37
N ASN A 99 -0.98 3.59 32.04
CA ASN A 99 0.36 3.37 32.59
C ASN A 99 1.41 2.89 31.55
N LEU A 100 1.35 3.47 30.34
CA LEU A 100 2.23 3.14 29.23
C LEU A 100 3.67 3.56 29.47
N SER A 101 3.86 4.73 30.12
CA SER A 101 5.15 5.26 30.48
C SER A 101 5.04 6.13 31.74
N ALA A 102 5.97 5.96 32.68
CA ALA A 102 6.01 6.75 33.90
C ALA A 102 6.40 8.23 33.65
N TYR A 103 7.07 8.52 32.54
CA TYR A 103 7.66 9.83 32.27
C TYR A 103 7.18 10.50 30.97
N HIS A 104 6.67 9.75 30.02
CA HIS A 104 6.45 10.22 28.64
C HIS A 104 5.00 10.17 28.17
N SER A 105 4.07 9.69 29.00
CA SER A 105 2.63 9.63 28.64
C SER A 105 1.86 10.91 29.02
N ILE A 106 2.56 12.00 29.35
CA ILE A 106 2.00 13.33 29.59
C ILE A 106 2.57 14.27 28.54
N TRP A 107 1.69 14.84 27.74
CA TRP A 107 2.06 15.90 26.82
C TRP A 107 1.78 17.27 27.45
N HIS A 108 2.73 18.18 27.33
CA HIS A 108 2.55 19.58 27.62
C HIS A 108 2.53 20.39 26.31
N TYR A 109 1.70 21.39 26.24
CA TYR A 109 1.59 22.21 25.03
C TYR A 109 2.96 22.73 24.55
N GLY A 110 3.26 22.50 23.26
CA GLY A 110 4.52 22.93 22.65
C GLY A 110 5.69 21.96 22.82
N GLU A 111 5.51 20.82 23.52
CA GLU A 111 6.52 19.78 23.56
C GLU A 111 6.60 19.03 22.21
N GLU A 112 7.80 18.58 21.86
CA GLU A 112 8.07 17.76 20.69
C GLU A 112 7.30 16.44 20.76
N ILE A 113 6.76 16.01 19.64
CA ILE A 113 6.05 14.75 19.52
C ILE A 113 7.02 13.64 19.11
N HIS A 114 7.08 12.60 19.94
CA HIS A 114 7.88 11.39 19.69
C HIS A 114 6.96 10.26 19.19
N ASP A 115 6.63 10.32 17.92
CA ASP A 115 5.74 9.37 17.25
C ASP A 115 6.49 8.25 16.50
N LEU A 116 5.73 7.33 15.88
CA LEU A 116 6.23 6.23 15.06
C LEU A 116 6.49 6.64 13.61
N LYS A 117 6.47 7.94 13.33
CA LYS A 117 6.59 8.55 12.01
C LYS A 117 5.43 8.22 11.08
N GLY A 118 5.34 8.97 10.02
CA GLY A 118 4.39 8.83 8.91
C GLY A 118 5.13 8.61 7.61
N THR A 119 4.99 9.53 6.68
CA THR A 119 5.58 9.45 5.34
C THR A 119 6.36 10.73 5.01
N ALA A 120 6.78 10.89 3.77
CA ALA A 120 7.43 12.10 3.27
C ALA A 120 6.78 12.55 1.96
N ARG A 121 6.83 13.85 1.69
CA ARG A 121 6.36 14.45 0.44
C ARG A 121 7.07 13.86 -0.78
N THR A 122 8.38 13.67 -0.66
CA THR A 122 9.23 13.20 -1.76
C THR A 122 10.48 12.48 -1.25
N LEU A 123 10.93 11.53 -2.04
CA LEU A 123 12.25 10.90 -1.94
C LEU A 123 13.17 11.30 -3.11
N ASP A 124 12.84 12.37 -3.83
CA ASP A 124 13.68 12.86 -4.93
C ASP A 124 15.11 13.06 -4.46
N MET A 125 16.07 12.48 -5.20
CA MET A 125 17.50 12.53 -4.92
C MET A 125 17.94 11.87 -3.60
N VAL A 126 17.07 11.11 -2.93
CA VAL A 126 17.43 10.42 -1.70
C VAL A 126 18.19 9.14 -2.00
N ASP A 127 19.32 8.95 -1.32
CA ASP A 127 20.10 7.71 -1.26
C ASP A 127 20.01 7.13 0.15
N GLY A 128 19.27 6.05 0.30
CA GLY A 128 19.00 5.45 1.61
C GLY A 128 17.83 6.10 2.35
N ALA A 129 18.03 6.31 3.66
CA ALA A 129 17.00 6.84 4.54
C ALA A 129 16.92 8.37 4.53
N THR A 130 15.72 8.89 4.75
CA THR A 130 15.45 10.32 4.99
C THR A 130 14.60 10.52 6.22
N GLU A 131 14.52 11.75 6.72
CA GLU A 131 13.60 12.12 7.79
C GLU A 131 12.15 12.03 7.30
N LEU A 132 11.28 11.47 8.14
CA LEU A 132 9.87 11.33 7.86
C LEU A 132 9.05 12.33 8.68
N GLU A 133 7.95 12.79 8.10
CA GLU A 133 6.95 13.61 8.77
C GLU A 133 6.24 12.83 9.89
N HIS A 134 5.50 13.54 10.74
CA HIS A 134 4.77 12.93 11.84
C HIS A 134 3.61 12.06 11.36
N GLY A 135 3.38 10.98 12.11
CA GLY A 135 2.17 10.17 12.07
C GLY A 135 1.28 10.42 13.29
N ILE A 136 0.21 9.66 13.42
CA ILE A 136 -0.74 9.80 14.54
C ILE A 136 -0.54 8.77 15.65
N LEU A 137 0.48 7.94 15.57
CA LEU A 137 0.75 6.82 16.48
C LEU A 137 2.07 7.00 17.23
N SER A 138 2.11 6.59 18.48
CA SER A 138 3.31 6.70 19.33
C SER A 138 3.35 5.62 20.41
N ARG A 139 4.55 5.13 20.74
CA ARG A 139 4.78 4.26 21.91
C ARG A 139 4.49 4.96 23.25
N PHE A 140 4.47 6.29 23.27
CA PHE A 140 4.09 7.06 24.46
C PHE A 140 2.57 7.23 24.57
N GLY A 141 1.83 6.73 23.59
CA GLY A 141 0.38 6.63 23.57
C GLY A 141 -0.33 7.87 23.05
N TYR A 142 0.38 8.89 22.55
CA TYR A 142 -0.22 10.07 21.96
C TYR A 142 0.56 10.62 20.77
N SER A 143 -0.15 11.31 19.90
CA SER A 143 0.40 12.15 18.85
C SER A 143 -0.49 13.38 18.64
N LEU A 144 -0.04 14.32 17.82
CA LEU A 144 -0.71 15.59 17.58
C LEU A 144 -0.64 15.94 16.10
N VAL A 145 -1.77 16.41 15.55
CA VAL A 145 -1.82 17.00 14.22
C VAL A 145 -2.23 18.47 14.34
N ASP A 146 -1.44 19.37 13.76
CA ASP A 146 -1.69 20.81 13.76
C ASP A 146 -2.42 21.21 12.45
N ASP A 147 -3.70 21.55 12.57
CA ASP A 147 -4.57 22.00 11.48
C ASP A 147 -4.68 23.55 11.39
N SER A 148 -3.92 24.27 12.20
CA SER A 148 -4.04 25.74 12.33
C SER A 148 -3.82 26.51 11.03
N ARG A 149 -3.10 25.92 10.07
CA ARG A 149 -2.75 26.56 8.78
C ARG A 149 -3.53 26.02 7.60
N SER A 150 -4.29 24.96 7.76
CA SER A 150 -5.09 24.38 6.68
C SER A 150 -6.13 25.39 6.19
N GLN A 151 -6.31 25.48 4.89
CA GLN A 151 -7.35 26.32 4.29
C GLN A 151 -8.73 25.72 4.55
N VAL A 152 -9.76 26.52 4.46
CA VAL A 152 -11.15 26.07 4.67
C VAL A 152 -11.84 25.81 3.34
N LEU A 153 -12.71 24.78 3.32
CA LEU A 153 -13.53 24.43 2.17
C LEU A 153 -14.85 25.21 2.22
N LEU A 154 -15.27 25.73 1.08
CA LEU A 154 -16.53 26.44 0.90
C LEU A 154 -17.63 25.49 0.37
N PRO A 155 -18.91 25.81 0.61
CA PRO A 155 -20.02 25.00 0.15
C PRO A 155 -20.13 24.87 -1.38
N ASP A 156 -19.46 25.74 -2.13
CA ASP A 156 -19.40 25.68 -3.60
C ASP A 156 -18.24 24.79 -4.14
N GLY A 157 -17.50 24.14 -3.23
CA GLY A 157 -16.36 23.26 -3.55
C GLY A 157 -15.02 23.98 -3.70
N TRP A 158 -14.97 25.31 -3.47
CA TRP A 158 -13.72 26.05 -3.48
C TRP A 158 -13.10 26.13 -2.08
N ILE A 159 -11.92 26.72 -2.01
CA ILE A 159 -11.16 26.92 -0.78
C ILE A 159 -10.90 28.43 -0.56
N GLU A 160 -10.81 28.83 0.70
CA GLU A 160 -10.36 30.18 1.06
C GLU A 160 -9.32 30.14 2.20
N PRO A 161 -8.53 31.23 2.32
CA PRO A 161 -7.59 31.35 3.42
C PRO A 161 -8.28 31.29 4.78
N ARG A 162 -7.70 30.50 5.67
CA ARG A 162 -8.09 30.50 7.07
C ARG A 162 -7.63 31.78 7.76
N ARG A 163 -8.37 32.23 8.76
CA ARG A 163 -7.97 33.38 9.61
C ARG A 163 -6.66 33.06 10.33
N LYS A 164 -5.70 33.99 10.30
CA LYS A 164 -4.40 33.84 10.93
C LYS A 164 -4.45 33.93 12.44
N GLY A 165 -3.48 33.31 13.11
CA GLY A 165 -3.30 33.41 14.56
C GLY A 165 -4.12 32.43 15.39
N ILE A 166 -4.99 31.65 14.76
CA ILE A 166 -5.77 30.59 15.39
C ILE A 166 -4.85 29.44 15.72
N LYS A 167 -5.04 28.79 16.87
CA LYS A 167 -4.48 27.47 17.18
C LYS A 167 -5.60 26.45 17.06
N ASP A 168 -5.39 25.40 16.30
CA ASP A 168 -6.35 24.32 16.05
C ASP A 168 -5.62 22.99 15.93
N LEU A 169 -5.63 22.24 16.99
CA LEU A 169 -4.82 21.04 17.16
C LEU A 169 -5.71 19.83 17.39
N TYR A 170 -5.37 18.69 16.82
CA TYR A 170 -6.02 17.41 17.07
C TYR A 170 -5.07 16.49 17.84
N PHE A 171 -5.41 16.22 19.09
CA PHE A 171 -4.65 15.34 19.96
C PHE A 171 -5.23 13.92 19.90
N PHE A 172 -4.38 12.96 19.55
CA PHE A 172 -4.70 11.53 19.47
C PHE A 172 -4.10 10.81 20.69
N GLY A 173 -4.91 10.54 21.69
CA GLY A 173 -4.51 9.91 22.96
C GLY A 173 -5.09 8.50 23.10
N TYR A 174 -4.69 7.57 22.23
CA TYR A 174 -5.24 6.22 22.14
C TYR A 174 -4.41 5.16 22.88
N GLY A 175 -3.29 5.54 23.47
CA GLY A 175 -2.38 4.55 24.03
C GLY A 175 -1.77 3.70 22.91
N HIS A 176 -1.87 2.39 23.07
CA HIS A 176 -1.42 1.42 22.06
C HIS A 176 -2.59 0.85 21.22
N ASP A 177 -3.78 1.42 21.30
CA ASP A 177 -4.91 1.06 20.43
C ASP A 177 -4.76 1.71 19.04
N TYR A 178 -3.70 1.36 18.32
CA TYR A 178 -3.29 2.00 17.07
C TYR A 178 -4.34 1.92 15.96
N LYS A 179 -5.02 0.79 15.83
CA LYS A 179 -6.09 0.61 14.82
C LYS A 179 -7.29 1.50 15.11
N GLU A 180 -7.64 1.72 16.38
CA GLU A 180 -8.72 2.63 16.76
C GLU A 180 -8.34 4.09 16.48
N ALA A 181 -7.08 4.48 16.71
CA ALA A 181 -6.59 5.80 16.37
C ALA A 181 -6.71 6.07 14.85
N LEU A 182 -6.34 5.09 14.01
CA LEU A 182 -6.48 5.17 12.56
C LEU A 182 -7.95 5.23 12.13
N HIS A 183 -8.82 4.40 12.72
CA HIS A 183 -10.25 4.43 12.44
C HIS A 183 -10.84 5.83 12.69
N ASP A 184 -10.55 6.43 13.83
CA ASP A 184 -11.05 7.76 14.14
C ASP A 184 -10.37 8.86 13.28
N PHE A 185 -9.13 8.66 12.85
CA PHE A 185 -8.48 9.55 11.89
C PHE A 185 -9.16 9.50 10.51
N TYR A 186 -9.48 8.32 9.99
CA TYR A 186 -10.22 8.19 8.72
C TYR A 186 -11.65 8.74 8.86
N ARG A 187 -12.28 8.53 10.01
CA ARG A 187 -13.58 9.12 10.29
C ARG A 187 -13.54 10.66 10.31
N LEU A 188 -12.48 11.23 10.89
CA LEU A 188 -12.27 12.70 10.95
C LEU A 188 -11.97 13.30 9.58
N CYS A 189 -11.06 12.67 8.85
CA CYS A 189 -10.54 13.19 7.59
C CYS A 189 -11.36 12.78 6.36
N GLY A 190 -12.14 11.73 6.46
CA GLY A 190 -12.77 11.01 5.35
C GLY A 190 -12.05 9.70 5.03
N LYS A 191 -12.78 8.72 4.53
CA LYS A 191 -12.27 7.39 4.23
C LYS A 191 -11.29 7.37 3.05
N THR A 192 -10.44 6.36 3.03
CA THR A 192 -9.71 5.99 1.81
C THR A 192 -10.71 5.41 0.82
N PRO A 193 -10.82 5.92 -0.42
CA PRO A 193 -11.72 5.35 -1.42
C PRO A 193 -11.19 4.01 -1.92
N MET A 194 -12.08 3.14 -2.41
CA MET A 194 -11.66 1.94 -3.11
C MET A 194 -10.99 2.28 -4.44
N LEU A 195 -9.85 1.67 -4.70
CA LEU A 195 -9.20 1.74 -6.01
C LEU A 195 -9.97 0.91 -7.05
N PRO A 196 -9.99 1.32 -8.33
CA PRO A 196 -10.41 0.43 -9.40
C PRO A 196 -9.45 -0.76 -9.48
N ARG A 197 -9.96 -1.93 -9.87
CA ARG A 197 -9.21 -3.19 -9.83
C ARG A 197 -7.89 -3.14 -10.59
N PHE A 198 -7.86 -2.50 -11.75
CA PHE A 198 -6.66 -2.40 -12.58
C PHE A 198 -5.47 -1.75 -11.86
N ALA A 199 -5.72 -0.86 -10.89
CA ALA A 199 -4.66 -0.18 -10.15
C ALA A 199 -3.80 -1.13 -9.31
N LEU A 200 -4.31 -2.32 -8.95
CA LEU A 200 -3.64 -3.31 -8.11
C LEU A 200 -2.72 -4.26 -8.88
N GLY A 201 -2.83 -4.32 -10.21
CA GLY A 201 -1.93 -5.08 -11.07
C GLY A 201 -0.58 -4.40 -11.27
N ASN A 202 0.19 -4.89 -12.23
CA ASN A 202 1.50 -4.31 -12.54
C ASN A 202 1.37 -3.06 -13.40
N TRP A 203 2.17 -2.05 -13.12
CA TRP A 203 2.31 -0.84 -13.91
C TRP A 203 3.66 -0.84 -14.60
N TRP A 204 3.66 -0.61 -15.93
CA TRP A 204 4.88 -0.28 -16.64
C TRP A 204 5.04 1.23 -16.69
N SER A 205 6.16 1.72 -16.19
CA SER A 205 6.51 3.14 -16.16
C SER A 205 7.99 3.33 -16.43
N ARG A 206 8.34 4.30 -17.25
CA ARG A 206 9.73 4.70 -17.46
C ARG A 206 9.77 6.12 -18.03
N TYR A 207 10.58 6.98 -17.45
CA TYR A 207 10.97 8.24 -18.09
C TYR A 207 11.90 7.91 -19.28
N TYR A 208 11.31 7.74 -20.44
CA TYR A 208 12.01 7.34 -21.66
C TYR A 208 11.22 7.81 -22.88
N LYS A 209 11.96 8.30 -23.89
CA LYS A 209 11.38 8.84 -25.13
C LYS A 209 10.87 7.70 -26.03
N TYR A 210 9.73 7.12 -25.68
CA TYR A 210 9.06 6.12 -26.51
C TYR A 210 8.37 6.77 -27.70
N SER A 211 8.27 6.02 -28.80
CA SER A 211 7.27 6.24 -29.86
C SER A 211 6.12 5.23 -29.72
N GLU A 212 5.02 5.48 -30.42
CA GLU A 212 3.92 4.51 -30.56
C GLU A 212 4.46 3.13 -30.96
N GLU A 213 5.38 3.08 -31.96
CA GLU A 213 5.98 1.84 -32.43
C GLU A 213 6.78 1.14 -31.35
N SER A 214 7.75 1.84 -30.74
CA SER A 214 8.63 1.24 -29.74
C SER A 214 7.92 0.84 -28.45
N TYR A 215 6.86 1.58 -28.07
CA TYR A 215 6.04 1.21 -26.92
C TYR A 215 5.19 -0.04 -27.19
N ASN A 216 4.61 -0.15 -28.38
CA ASN A 216 3.87 -1.36 -28.78
C ASN A 216 4.79 -2.59 -28.89
N GLU A 217 5.98 -2.46 -29.46
CA GLU A 217 6.98 -3.54 -29.52
C GLU A 217 7.36 -4.03 -28.12
N LEU A 218 7.50 -3.10 -27.17
CA LEU A 218 7.76 -3.43 -25.77
C LEU A 218 6.60 -4.22 -25.14
N MET A 219 5.36 -3.78 -25.35
CA MET A 219 4.17 -4.46 -24.84
C MET A 219 3.98 -5.84 -25.49
N ASP A 220 4.27 -5.97 -26.79
CA ASP A 220 4.26 -7.25 -27.49
C ASP A 220 5.26 -8.24 -26.88
N LYS A 221 6.45 -7.77 -26.53
CA LYS A 221 7.48 -8.58 -25.89
C LYS A 221 7.10 -9.03 -24.48
N PHE A 222 6.48 -8.16 -23.68
CA PHE A 222 5.93 -8.56 -22.39
C PHE A 222 4.84 -9.62 -22.56
N GLN A 223 3.96 -9.45 -23.52
CA GLN A 223 2.90 -10.42 -23.79
C GLN A 223 3.46 -11.77 -24.28
N GLU A 224 4.46 -11.77 -25.19
CA GLU A 224 5.16 -12.97 -25.63
C GLU A 224 5.77 -13.75 -24.46
N LYS A 225 6.32 -13.04 -23.48
CA LYS A 225 6.90 -13.62 -22.27
C LYS A 225 5.86 -13.94 -21.18
N ASN A 226 4.57 -13.73 -21.46
CA ASN A 226 3.48 -13.90 -20.50
C ASN A 226 3.69 -13.09 -19.20
N ILE A 227 4.17 -11.86 -19.32
CA ILE A 227 4.33 -10.91 -18.22
C ILE A 227 3.16 -9.92 -18.28
N PRO A 228 2.24 -9.93 -17.30
CA PRO A 228 1.04 -9.13 -17.35
C PRO A 228 1.26 -7.70 -16.83
N PHE A 229 0.58 -6.73 -17.46
CA PHE A 229 0.46 -5.36 -16.99
C PHE A 229 -0.99 -4.89 -17.14
N THR A 230 -1.46 -4.06 -16.20
CA THR A 230 -2.78 -3.44 -16.22
C THR A 230 -2.73 -1.93 -16.40
N VAL A 231 -1.56 -1.30 -16.24
CA VAL A 231 -1.39 0.14 -16.44
C VAL A 231 -0.16 0.42 -17.31
N ALA A 232 -0.37 1.24 -18.33
CA ALA A 232 0.64 1.83 -19.19
C ALA A 232 0.84 3.30 -18.80
N VAL A 233 2.00 3.60 -18.23
CA VAL A 233 2.41 4.96 -17.91
C VAL A 233 3.25 5.51 -19.05
N ILE A 234 2.83 6.64 -19.64
CA ILE A 234 3.61 7.37 -20.63
C ILE A 234 4.11 8.63 -19.96
N ASP A 235 5.42 8.71 -19.80
CA ASP A 235 6.10 9.83 -19.16
C ASP A 235 6.19 11.04 -20.10
N MET A 236 6.74 12.14 -19.65
CA MET A 236 6.63 13.48 -20.22
C MET A 236 6.86 13.61 -21.74
N ASP A 237 7.60 12.72 -22.38
CA ASP A 237 7.81 12.75 -23.84
C ASP A 237 6.57 12.40 -24.68
N TRP A 238 5.42 12.13 -24.04
CA TRP A 238 4.15 12.07 -24.77
C TRP A 238 3.79 13.42 -25.44
N HIS A 239 4.17 14.53 -24.81
CA HIS A 239 4.01 15.87 -25.35
C HIS A 239 5.30 16.37 -26.01
N VAL A 240 5.21 17.49 -26.70
CA VAL A 240 6.39 18.14 -27.30
C VAL A 240 7.28 18.69 -26.19
N THR A 241 8.53 18.21 -26.15
CA THR A 241 9.54 18.61 -25.18
C THR A 241 10.69 19.44 -25.79
N ASP A 242 10.88 19.35 -27.10
CA ASP A 242 11.86 20.18 -27.85
C ASP A 242 11.13 21.41 -28.39
N VAL A 243 11.17 22.49 -27.64
CA VAL A 243 10.47 23.75 -27.93
C VAL A 243 11.48 24.90 -28.19
N ASP A 244 11.01 25.93 -28.88
CA ASP A 244 11.81 27.15 -29.02
C ASP A 244 12.12 27.73 -27.63
N PRO A 245 13.39 28.01 -27.30
CA PRO A 245 13.79 28.55 -25.98
C PRO A 245 13.02 29.80 -25.53
N LYS A 246 12.37 30.53 -26.41
CA LYS A 246 11.49 31.65 -26.04
C LYS A 246 10.29 31.24 -25.20
N TYR A 247 9.88 29.96 -25.30
CA TYR A 247 8.76 29.42 -24.55
C TYR A 247 9.16 28.64 -23.29
N GLY A 248 10.45 28.58 -22.96
CA GLY A 248 10.96 27.88 -21.78
C GLY A 248 11.65 26.56 -22.08
N SER A 249 11.54 25.61 -21.16
CA SER A 249 12.31 24.36 -21.19
C SER A 249 11.61 23.21 -21.93
N GLY A 250 10.31 23.32 -22.22
CA GLY A 250 9.50 22.19 -22.67
C GLY A 250 9.20 21.14 -21.60
N TRP A 251 9.50 21.44 -20.32
CA TRP A 251 9.18 20.53 -19.20
C TRP A 251 7.68 20.41 -18.95
N THR A 252 6.95 21.52 -19.06
CA THR A 252 5.50 21.56 -19.08
C THR A 252 4.99 21.50 -20.51
N GLY A 253 4.01 20.65 -20.80
CA GLY A 253 3.37 20.57 -22.11
C GLY A 253 2.08 19.74 -22.08
N TYR A 254 1.18 20.05 -23.01
CA TYR A 254 -0.13 19.39 -23.14
C TYR A 254 -0.47 18.99 -24.58
N THR A 255 0.43 19.29 -25.52
CA THR A 255 0.27 18.99 -26.94
C THR A 255 1.01 17.71 -27.29
N TRP A 256 0.30 16.71 -27.82
CA TRP A 256 0.90 15.46 -28.26
C TRP A 256 2.09 15.67 -29.19
N ASN A 257 3.17 14.97 -28.94
CA ASN A 257 4.26 14.87 -29.88
C ASN A 257 3.87 13.95 -31.05
N LYS A 258 3.37 14.55 -32.15
CA LYS A 258 2.89 13.81 -33.32
C LYS A 258 3.98 13.08 -34.11
N GLU A 259 5.26 13.42 -33.86
CA GLU A 259 6.36 12.64 -34.44
C GLU A 259 6.52 11.28 -33.76
N LEU A 260 6.27 11.23 -32.45
CA LEU A 260 6.33 10.02 -31.65
C LEU A 260 5.00 9.28 -31.64
N PHE A 261 3.88 10.00 -31.53
CA PHE A 261 2.52 9.47 -31.45
C PHE A 261 1.65 10.10 -32.54
N PRO A 262 1.76 9.64 -33.81
CA PRO A 262 1.04 10.26 -34.95
C PRO A 262 -0.49 10.25 -34.78
N ASP A 263 -1.02 9.23 -34.15
CA ASP A 263 -2.44 9.05 -33.86
C ASP A 263 -2.62 8.59 -32.39
N PRO A 264 -2.73 9.53 -31.45
CA PRO A 264 -2.83 9.23 -30.02
C PRO A 264 -4.03 8.33 -29.68
N LYS A 265 -5.18 8.58 -30.29
CA LYS A 265 -6.37 7.77 -30.02
C LYS A 265 -6.17 6.31 -30.42
N ARG A 266 -5.61 6.06 -31.58
CA ARG A 266 -5.30 4.70 -32.06
C ARG A 266 -4.31 4.02 -31.08
N PHE A 267 -3.30 4.74 -30.62
CA PHE A 267 -2.31 4.23 -29.69
C PHE A 267 -2.97 3.83 -28.35
N LEU A 268 -3.75 4.73 -27.75
CA LEU A 268 -4.44 4.48 -26.49
C LEU A 268 -5.48 3.36 -26.61
N ASP A 269 -6.30 3.37 -27.69
CA ASP A 269 -7.24 2.27 -27.98
C ASP A 269 -6.50 0.91 -28.12
N GLY A 270 -5.27 0.92 -28.63
CA GLY A 270 -4.41 -0.26 -28.74
C GLY A 270 -4.00 -0.80 -27.37
N LEU A 271 -3.67 0.07 -26.42
CA LEU A 271 -3.35 -0.30 -25.04
C LEU A 271 -4.58 -0.82 -24.29
N HIS A 272 -5.74 -0.19 -24.46
CA HIS A 272 -7.00 -0.67 -23.89
C HIS A 272 -7.37 -2.08 -24.37
N LYS A 273 -7.16 -2.40 -25.64
CA LYS A 273 -7.39 -3.76 -26.18
C LYS A 273 -6.47 -4.81 -25.53
N ARG A 274 -5.36 -4.41 -24.96
CA ARG A 274 -4.45 -5.29 -24.19
C ARG A 274 -4.89 -5.46 -22.73
N GLY A 275 -5.98 -4.80 -22.30
CA GLY A 275 -6.43 -4.75 -20.90
C GLY A 275 -5.62 -3.80 -20.03
N MET A 276 -5.06 -2.76 -20.62
CA MET A 276 -4.28 -1.75 -19.90
C MET A 276 -5.04 -0.43 -19.84
N ARG A 277 -5.00 0.21 -18.68
CA ARG A 277 -5.40 1.62 -18.52
C ARG A 277 -4.19 2.52 -18.72
N THR A 278 -4.44 3.74 -19.13
CA THR A 278 -3.38 4.67 -19.54
C THR A 278 -3.32 5.90 -18.65
N THR A 279 -2.12 6.34 -18.34
CA THR A 279 -1.88 7.60 -17.64
C THR A 279 -0.73 8.35 -18.29
N LEU A 280 -0.91 9.67 -18.41
CA LEU A 280 0.10 10.59 -18.91
C LEU A 280 0.67 11.40 -17.74
N ASN A 281 1.98 11.62 -17.76
CA ASN A 281 2.66 12.49 -16.81
C ASN A 281 2.43 13.97 -17.17
N VAL A 282 2.16 14.82 -16.19
CA VAL A 282 2.06 16.27 -16.35
C VAL A 282 2.85 17.01 -15.28
N HIS A 283 3.58 18.06 -15.71
CA HIS A 283 4.28 19.01 -14.88
C HIS A 283 3.66 20.41 -15.10
N PRO A 284 2.64 20.82 -14.36
CA PRO A 284 1.83 22.00 -14.74
C PRO A 284 2.46 23.36 -14.44
N ALA A 285 3.66 23.40 -13.85
CA ALA A 285 4.21 24.62 -13.25
C ALA A 285 4.44 25.79 -14.21
N ASP A 286 4.86 25.52 -15.46
CA ASP A 286 5.16 26.58 -16.44
C ASP A 286 3.90 27.12 -17.16
N GLY A 287 2.71 26.60 -16.79
CA GLY A 287 1.45 27.03 -17.37
C GLY A 287 1.26 26.56 -18.81
N VAL A 288 0.67 27.41 -19.67
CA VAL A 288 0.41 27.08 -21.08
C VAL A 288 1.06 28.11 -21.98
N GLN A 289 1.89 27.64 -22.90
CA GLN A 289 2.72 28.49 -23.77
C GLN A 289 2.08 28.68 -25.15
N GLY A 290 2.45 29.74 -25.87
CA GLY A 290 1.84 30.15 -27.13
C GLY A 290 1.93 29.14 -28.28
N TRP A 291 2.77 28.11 -28.18
CA TRP A 291 2.91 27.04 -29.17
C TRP A 291 1.94 25.87 -28.98
N GLU A 292 1.27 25.77 -27.84
CA GLU A 292 0.38 24.67 -27.52
C GLU A 292 -0.90 24.68 -28.36
N GLU A 293 -1.40 23.51 -28.78
CA GLU A 293 -2.61 23.39 -29.59
C GLU A 293 -3.83 24.05 -28.92
N MET A 294 -3.95 23.98 -27.59
CA MET A 294 -5.08 24.54 -26.82
C MET A 294 -4.80 25.94 -26.27
N TYR A 295 -3.66 26.54 -26.60
CA TYR A 295 -3.24 27.82 -26.02
C TYR A 295 -4.26 28.95 -26.24
N GLU A 296 -4.76 29.13 -27.47
CA GLU A 296 -5.69 30.23 -27.81
C GLU A 296 -6.97 30.17 -26.98
N ASP A 297 -7.55 28.96 -26.82
CA ASP A 297 -8.76 28.77 -26.00
C ASP A 297 -8.49 29.04 -24.52
N MET A 298 -7.37 28.53 -24.01
CA MET A 298 -6.94 28.75 -22.63
C MET A 298 -6.65 30.24 -22.36
N ALA A 299 -5.91 30.91 -23.25
CA ALA A 299 -5.60 32.34 -23.13
C ALA A 299 -6.86 33.20 -23.14
N LYS A 300 -7.79 32.94 -24.06
CA LYS A 300 -9.12 33.62 -24.12
C LYS A 300 -9.89 33.40 -22.83
N ALA A 301 -9.93 32.14 -22.32
CA ALA A 301 -10.62 31.82 -21.08
C ALA A 301 -10.03 32.59 -19.90
N MET A 302 -8.72 32.77 -19.85
CA MET A 302 -8.02 33.48 -18.79
C MET A 302 -7.96 35.03 -19.01
N GLY A 303 -8.24 35.51 -20.20
CA GLY A 303 -8.14 36.92 -20.57
C GLY A 303 -6.72 37.39 -20.80
N VAL A 304 -5.86 36.49 -21.27
CA VAL A 304 -4.46 36.75 -21.64
C VAL A 304 -4.40 37.17 -23.12
N ASP A 305 -3.46 38.04 -23.47
CA ASP A 305 -3.25 38.49 -24.85
C ASP A 305 -2.61 37.37 -25.68
N TYR A 306 -3.46 36.62 -26.39
CA TYR A 306 -3.02 35.51 -27.24
C TYR A 306 -2.38 35.95 -28.56
N GLU A 307 -2.62 37.19 -29.02
CA GLU A 307 -2.01 37.70 -30.26
C GLU A 307 -0.48 37.99 -30.08
N ASN A 308 -0.07 38.32 -28.85
CA ASN A 308 1.32 38.44 -28.44
C ASN A 308 1.97 37.14 -27.96
N GLU A 309 1.22 36.04 -27.94
CA GLU A 309 1.67 34.76 -27.36
C GLU A 309 2.11 34.88 -25.89
N ASP A 310 1.46 35.75 -25.11
CA ASP A 310 1.72 35.88 -23.68
C ASP A 310 1.39 34.57 -22.96
N PRO A 311 2.25 34.02 -22.12
CA PRO A 311 1.99 32.73 -21.47
C PRO A 311 0.81 32.80 -20.50
N VAL A 312 -0.02 31.75 -20.46
CA VAL A 312 -1.01 31.53 -19.41
C VAL A 312 -0.30 30.96 -18.19
N VAL A 313 -0.09 31.80 -17.19
CA VAL A 313 0.61 31.38 -15.95
C VAL A 313 -0.19 30.33 -15.20
N CYS A 314 0.48 29.31 -14.68
CA CYS A 314 -0.13 28.34 -13.77
C CYS A 314 -0.61 29.04 -12.49
N ASP A 315 -1.90 29.06 -12.26
CA ASP A 315 -2.51 29.68 -11.08
C ASP A 315 -3.55 28.77 -10.42
N PRO A 316 -3.10 27.68 -9.75
CA PRO A 316 -3.99 26.74 -9.11
C PRO A 316 -4.84 27.35 -7.98
N ALA A 317 -4.47 28.55 -7.49
CA ALA A 317 -5.26 29.30 -6.53
C ALA A 317 -6.45 30.05 -7.15
N SER A 318 -6.68 29.94 -8.47
CA SER A 318 -7.79 30.55 -9.20
C SER A 318 -8.81 29.53 -9.62
N PRO A 319 -10.12 29.63 -9.18
CA PRO A 319 -11.18 28.76 -9.66
C PRO A 319 -11.30 28.80 -11.19
N LYS A 320 -11.16 29.99 -11.76
CA LYS A 320 -11.23 30.20 -13.21
C LYS A 320 -10.14 29.46 -13.96
N PHE A 321 -8.90 29.46 -13.39
CA PHE A 321 -7.80 28.69 -13.95
C PHE A 321 -8.09 27.19 -13.89
N MET A 322 -8.50 26.66 -12.73
CA MET A 322 -8.75 25.24 -12.55
C MET A 322 -9.88 24.73 -13.48
N GLU A 323 -10.96 25.50 -13.67
CA GLU A 323 -12.02 25.15 -14.63
C GLU A 323 -11.50 25.13 -16.09
N ALA A 324 -10.69 26.11 -16.47
CA ALA A 324 -10.08 26.14 -17.80
C ALA A 324 -9.03 25.04 -17.99
N TYR A 325 -8.23 24.75 -16.98
CA TYR A 325 -7.22 23.70 -16.93
C TYR A 325 -7.80 22.32 -17.24
N PHE A 326 -8.90 21.92 -16.58
CA PHE A 326 -9.56 20.66 -16.89
C PHE A 326 -10.20 20.67 -18.28
N LYS A 327 -10.97 21.72 -18.57
CA LYS A 327 -11.76 21.80 -19.80
C LYS A 327 -10.93 21.77 -21.08
N TYR A 328 -9.81 22.48 -21.10
CA TYR A 328 -9.03 22.67 -22.33
C TYR A 328 -7.78 21.79 -22.41
N LEU A 329 -7.20 21.41 -21.26
CA LEU A 329 -5.94 20.68 -21.26
C LEU A 329 -6.15 19.17 -21.04
N HIS A 330 -7.10 18.76 -20.17
CA HIS A 330 -7.26 17.38 -19.74
C HIS A 330 -8.43 16.65 -20.42
N HIS A 331 -9.62 17.22 -20.40
CA HIS A 331 -10.81 16.55 -20.97
C HIS A 331 -10.64 16.13 -22.42
N PRO A 332 -10.04 16.92 -23.34
CA PRO A 332 -9.79 16.46 -24.70
C PRO A 332 -8.87 15.24 -24.80
N ARG A 333 -7.88 15.14 -23.91
CA ARG A 333 -6.97 13.98 -23.84
C ARG A 333 -7.68 12.74 -23.30
N GLU A 334 -8.60 12.92 -22.35
CA GLU A 334 -9.44 11.83 -21.83
C GLU A 334 -10.44 11.33 -22.88
N GLU A 335 -10.97 12.19 -23.74
CA GLU A 335 -11.79 11.80 -24.89
C GLU A 335 -10.99 10.99 -25.92
N GLU A 336 -9.67 11.20 -25.99
CA GLU A 336 -8.75 10.40 -26.80
C GLU A 336 -8.45 9.02 -26.18
N GLY A 337 -8.65 8.84 -24.85
CA GLY A 337 -8.45 7.57 -24.17
C GLY A 337 -7.55 7.58 -22.95
N VAL A 338 -7.18 8.74 -22.41
CA VAL A 338 -6.44 8.82 -21.13
C VAL A 338 -7.40 8.49 -19.99
N ASP A 339 -7.05 7.52 -19.15
CA ASP A 339 -7.92 7.04 -18.07
C ASP A 339 -7.79 7.85 -16.78
N PHE A 340 -6.58 8.27 -16.43
CA PHE A 340 -6.28 9.08 -15.26
C PHE A 340 -4.98 9.85 -15.46
N TRP A 341 -4.59 10.71 -14.50
CA TRP A 341 -3.45 11.62 -14.66
C TRP A 341 -2.38 11.36 -13.61
N TRP A 342 -1.11 11.41 -14.06
CA TRP A 342 0.06 11.47 -13.19
C TRP A 342 0.50 12.93 -13.03
N ILE A 343 0.23 13.50 -11.86
CA ILE A 343 0.59 14.87 -11.51
C ILE A 343 1.95 14.83 -10.81
N ASP A 344 2.99 15.29 -11.50
CA ASP A 344 4.33 15.37 -10.94
C ASP A 344 4.69 16.81 -10.59
N TRP A 345 4.33 17.20 -9.38
CA TRP A 345 4.59 18.54 -8.87
C TRP A 345 5.86 18.57 -8.05
N GLN A 346 6.92 19.25 -8.57
CA GLN A 346 8.24 19.35 -7.96
C GLN A 346 8.63 20.80 -7.57
N GLN A 347 7.71 21.77 -7.67
CA GLN A 347 7.97 23.21 -7.56
C GLN A 347 7.65 23.79 -6.18
N GLY A 348 7.70 22.97 -5.13
CA GLY A 348 7.50 23.41 -3.75
C GLY A 348 6.03 23.60 -3.36
N SER A 349 5.82 24.26 -2.21
CA SER A 349 4.52 24.30 -1.50
C SER A 349 3.89 25.70 -1.41
N ASN A 350 4.33 26.67 -2.22
CA ASN A 350 3.84 28.04 -2.14
C ASN A 350 3.07 28.45 -3.39
N CYS A 351 1.96 29.16 -3.19
CA CYS A 351 1.21 29.84 -4.26
C CYS A 351 0.75 31.22 -3.81
N LYS A 352 -0.16 31.89 -4.59
CA LYS A 352 -0.69 33.20 -4.26
C LYS A 352 -1.51 33.23 -2.93
N ILE A 353 -2.09 32.11 -2.55
CA ILE A 353 -2.76 31.95 -1.25
C ILE A 353 -1.74 31.42 -0.25
N GLU A 354 -1.41 32.21 0.75
CA GLU A 354 -0.45 31.82 1.78
C GLU A 354 -0.93 30.58 2.57
N GLY A 355 -0.06 29.58 2.69
CA GLY A 355 -0.34 28.32 3.37
C GLY A 355 -1.08 27.29 2.51
N LEU A 356 -1.45 27.64 1.28
CA LEU A 356 -2.04 26.69 0.34
C LEU A 356 -0.95 26.05 -0.51
N ASP A 357 -0.84 24.74 -0.45
CA ASP A 357 0.05 23.94 -1.28
C ASP A 357 -0.59 23.66 -2.66
N PRO A 358 0.06 24.06 -3.78
CA PRO A 358 -0.42 23.75 -5.11
C PRO A 358 -0.62 22.25 -5.35
N LEU A 359 0.25 21.41 -4.80
CA LEU A 359 0.12 19.97 -4.89
C LEU A 359 -1.20 19.47 -4.29
N TRP A 360 -1.58 20.01 -3.12
CA TRP A 360 -2.87 19.64 -2.52
C TRP A 360 -4.05 20.01 -3.43
N ILE A 361 -4.01 21.19 -4.05
CA ILE A 361 -5.07 21.62 -4.98
C ILE A 361 -5.17 20.67 -6.17
N PHE A 362 -4.05 20.38 -6.81
CA PHE A 362 -4.05 19.45 -7.93
C PHE A 362 -4.55 18.07 -7.52
N ASN A 363 -4.12 17.54 -6.38
CA ASN A 363 -4.60 16.25 -5.87
C ASN A 363 -6.12 16.27 -5.68
N HIS A 364 -6.63 17.27 -4.97
CA HIS A 364 -8.05 17.39 -4.66
C HIS A 364 -8.92 17.49 -5.92
N PHE A 365 -8.61 18.44 -6.81
CA PHE A 365 -9.45 18.67 -7.97
C PHE A 365 -9.28 17.62 -9.07
N HIS A 366 -8.09 17.09 -9.29
CA HIS A 366 -7.91 15.94 -10.21
C HIS A 366 -8.64 14.70 -9.74
N PHE A 367 -8.60 14.42 -8.44
CA PHE A 367 -9.33 13.30 -7.89
C PHE A 367 -10.84 13.45 -8.12
N LEU A 368 -11.41 14.60 -7.79
CA LEU A 368 -12.84 14.86 -7.98
C LEU A 368 -13.22 14.88 -9.47
N ASP A 369 -12.42 15.51 -10.33
CA ASP A 369 -12.66 15.57 -11.76
C ASP A 369 -12.62 14.17 -12.40
N SER A 370 -11.77 13.28 -11.92
CA SER A 370 -11.66 11.91 -12.43
C SER A 370 -12.90 11.06 -12.19
N ALA A 371 -13.78 11.45 -11.25
CA ALA A 371 -15.07 10.80 -11.00
C ALA A 371 -16.14 11.11 -12.07
N ARG A 372 -15.84 12.00 -13.01
CA ARG A 372 -16.74 12.29 -14.12
C ARG A 372 -17.13 10.99 -14.83
N ASN A 373 -18.36 10.95 -15.32
CA ASN A 373 -18.92 9.79 -16.04
C ASN A 373 -19.09 8.52 -15.17
N GLY A 374 -19.16 8.65 -13.84
CA GLY A 374 -19.43 7.56 -12.91
C GLY A 374 -18.26 6.59 -12.71
N LYS A 375 -17.07 6.97 -13.13
CA LYS A 375 -15.85 6.22 -12.85
C LYS A 375 -15.51 6.28 -11.36
N ARG A 376 -14.87 5.24 -10.86
CA ARG A 376 -14.21 5.26 -9.56
C ARG A 376 -13.02 6.22 -9.62
N PRO A 377 -12.99 7.26 -8.77
CA PRO A 377 -11.99 8.31 -8.87
C PRO A 377 -10.59 7.81 -8.51
N MET A 378 -9.59 8.33 -9.22
CA MET A 378 -8.18 8.05 -8.95
C MET A 378 -7.29 9.17 -9.50
N THR A 379 -6.21 9.48 -8.79
CA THR A 379 -5.07 10.28 -9.26
C THR A 379 -3.79 9.47 -9.18
N PHE A 380 -2.70 9.98 -9.72
CA PHE A 380 -1.37 9.48 -9.45
C PHE A 380 -0.49 10.69 -9.13
N SER A 381 -0.18 10.92 -7.85
CA SER A 381 0.44 12.15 -7.37
C SER A 381 1.18 11.95 -6.04
N ARG A 382 1.82 13.00 -5.53
CA ARG A 382 2.63 12.94 -4.31
C ARG A 382 1.82 13.23 -3.05
N TYR A 383 2.36 12.88 -1.89
CA TYR A 383 1.80 13.22 -0.57
C TYR A 383 1.85 14.73 -0.33
N ALA A 384 0.73 15.31 0.07
CA ALA A 384 0.55 16.73 0.31
C ALA A 384 0.03 17.04 1.74
N GLY A 385 0.44 16.25 2.72
CA GLY A 385 0.05 16.40 4.12
C GLY A 385 -1.09 15.48 4.57
N PRO A 386 -1.46 15.54 5.86
CA PRO A 386 -2.53 14.72 6.44
C PRO A 386 -3.85 14.87 5.65
N GLY A 387 -4.55 13.77 5.43
CA GLY A 387 -5.76 13.73 4.58
C GLY A 387 -5.48 13.36 3.11
N SER A 388 -4.21 13.22 2.69
CA SER A 388 -3.86 12.82 1.31
C SER A 388 -4.33 11.42 0.93
N HIS A 389 -4.63 10.55 1.89
CA HIS A 389 -5.19 9.21 1.66
C HIS A 389 -6.53 9.24 0.91
N ARG A 390 -7.24 10.36 0.91
CA ARG A 390 -8.48 10.56 0.13
C ARG A 390 -8.24 10.62 -1.37
N TYR A 391 -7.01 10.84 -1.81
CA TYR A 391 -6.65 11.06 -3.21
C TYR A 391 -5.62 10.03 -3.72
N PRO A 392 -5.93 8.71 -3.63
CA PRO A 392 -5.02 7.70 -4.14
C PRO A 392 -4.93 7.76 -5.68
N VAL A 393 -3.81 7.37 -6.25
CA VAL A 393 -2.63 6.70 -5.74
C VAL A 393 -1.50 7.72 -5.52
N GLY A 394 -0.72 7.53 -4.46
CA GLY A 394 0.50 8.31 -4.26
C GLY A 394 1.72 7.76 -4.99
N PHE A 395 2.79 8.57 -5.09
CA PHE A 395 4.13 8.08 -5.41
C PHE A 395 5.20 8.86 -4.64
N SER A 396 6.38 8.25 -4.45
CA SER A 396 7.41 8.83 -3.59
C SER A 396 8.44 9.68 -4.31
N GLY A 397 8.59 9.55 -5.64
CA GLY A 397 9.59 10.29 -6.43
C GLY A 397 10.89 9.52 -6.66
N ASP A 398 11.91 10.25 -7.12
CA ASP A 398 13.09 9.77 -7.83
C ASP A 398 14.23 9.35 -6.89
N THR A 399 14.21 8.12 -6.39
CA THR A 399 15.26 7.58 -5.50
C THR A 399 16.47 7.06 -6.25
N HIS A 400 17.62 6.98 -5.56
CA HIS A 400 18.83 6.35 -6.06
C HIS A 400 18.68 4.81 -6.17
N ILE A 401 19.45 4.21 -7.11
CA ILE A 401 19.48 2.75 -7.31
C ILE A 401 20.62 2.18 -6.47
N THR A 402 20.35 1.98 -5.18
CA THR A 402 21.32 1.46 -4.19
C THR A 402 20.66 0.47 -3.23
N TRP A 403 21.48 -0.37 -2.58
CA TRP A 403 21.00 -1.27 -1.52
C TRP A 403 20.45 -0.48 -0.32
N ASP A 404 21.05 0.66 0.02
CA ASP A 404 20.58 1.50 1.12
C ASP A 404 19.19 2.07 0.84
N SER A 405 18.92 2.47 -0.41
CA SER A 405 17.58 2.89 -0.82
C SER A 405 16.58 1.74 -0.76
N LEU A 406 16.94 0.52 -1.20
CA LEU A 406 16.09 -0.66 -1.05
C LEU A 406 15.82 -0.98 0.43
N ASP A 407 16.83 -0.90 1.30
CA ASP A 407 16.70 -1.21 2.73
C ASP A 407 15.73 -0.25 3.44
N PHE A 408 15.67 0.99 2.99
CA PHE A 408 14.74 1.98 3.55
C PHE A 408 13.28 1.77 3.13
N GLN A 409 13.01 1.21 1.95
CA GLN A 409 11.65 1.14 1.38
C GLN A 409 10.64 0.35 2.23
N PRO A 410 10.94 -0.82 2.82
CA PRO A 410 9.96 -1.53 3.65
C PRO A 410 9.53 -0.73 4.88
N TYR A 411 10.47 -0.06 5.53
CA TYR A 411 10.20 0.82 6.66
C TYR A 411 9.35 2.02 6.25
N PHE A 412 9.76 2.73 5.20
CA PHE A 412 9.02 3.87 4.65
C PHE A 412 7.59 3.50 4.24
N THR A 413 7.41 2.32 3.63
CA THR A 413 6.09 1.82 3.23
C THR A 413 5.20 1.52 4.42
N SER A 414 5.73 0.90 5.46
CA SER A 414 4.94 0.57 6.64
C SER A 414 4.60 1.79 7.49
N THR A 415 5.52 2.74 7.67
CA THR A 415 5.25 3.97 8.43
C THR A 415 4.25 4.90 7.76
N ALA A 416 4.14 4.88 6.43
CA ALA A 416 3.13 5.65 5.71
C ALA A 416 1.70 5.32 6.18
N SER A 417 1.46 4.09 6.61
CA SER A 417 0.20 3.66 7.20
C SER A 417 -0.13 4.37 8.51
N ASN A 418 0.86 4.87 9.27
CA ASN A 418 0.66 5.61 10.52
C ASN A 418 0.02 6.99 10.34
N ILE A 419 -0.09 7.46 9.10
CA ILE A 419 -0.84 8.67 8.72
C ILE A 419 -1.95 8.33 7.71
N GLY A 420 -2.34 7.07 7.65
CA GLY A 420 -3.38 6.58 6.78
C GLY A 420 -3.03 6.52 5.29
N TYR A 421 -1.81 6.87 4.89
CA TYR A 421 -1.39 6.94 3.49
C TYR A 421 -0.98 5.57 2.95
N GLY A 422 -1.97 4.68 2.77
CA GLY A 422 -1.76 3.27 2.46
C GLY A 422 -1.59 2.92 0.98
N TRP A 423 -2.18 3.69 0.05
CA TRP A 423 -2.14 3.41 -1.38
C TRP A 423 -1.15 4.31 -2.10
N TRP A 424 0.08 3.85 -2.22
CA TRP A 424 1.14 4.59 -2.90
C TRP A 424 2.19 3.67 -3.53
N SER A 425 2.96 4.21 -4.44
CA SER A 425 4.03 3.55 -5.19
C SER A 425 5.37 4.18 -4.88
N HIS A 426 6.40 3.39 -4.66
CA HIS A 426 7.78 3.84 -4.84
C HIS A 426 8.26 3.46 -6.25
N ASP A 427 9.42 3.96 -6.66
CA ASP A 427 10.07 3.58 -7.91
C ASP A 427 10.75 2.21 -7.72
N ILE A 428 10.04 1.13 -8.09
CA ILE A 428 10.52 -0.23 -7.88
C ILE A 428 11.71 -0.50 -8.80
N GLY A 429 12.84 -0.81 -8.16
CA GLY A 429 14.15 -0.93 -8.78
C GLY A 429 15.00 0.35 -8.71
N GLY A 430 14.48 1.44 -8.11
CA GLY A 430 15.08 2.75 -8.05
C GLY A 430 15.03 3.51 -9.37
N HIS A 431 15.05 4.85 -9.31
CA HIS A 431 14.83 5.70 -10.49
C HIS A 431 16.11 6.05 -11.23
N MET A 432 17.08 6.66 -10.57
CA MET A 432 18.27 7.22 -11.18
C MET A 432 19.52 7.03 -10.35
N LEU A 433 20.67 7.46 -10.90
CA LEU A 433 21.96 7.39 -10.22
C LEU A 433 22.29 5.97 -9.71
N GLY A 434 23.20 5.82 -8.75
CA GLY A 434 23.59 4.50 -8.26
C GLY A 434 24.26 3.63 -9.32
N TYR A 435 23.91 2.35 -9.37
CA TYR A 435 24.59 1.39 -10.27
C TYR A 435 23.71 0.18 -10.59
N LYS A 436 23.96 -0.44 -11.73
CA LYS A 436 23.30 -1.69 -12.11
C LYS A 436 23.76 -2.85 -11.22
N ASN A 437 22.82 -3.47 -10.53
CA ASN A 437 23.04 -4.69 -9.77
C ASN A 437 21.87 -5.64 -10.00
N ASP A 438 22.17 -6.77 -10.63
CA ASP A 438 21.14 -7.74 -11.05
C ASP A 438 20.41 -8.33 -9.83
N GLU A 439 21.13 -8.69 -8.77
CA GLU A 439 20.51 -9.22 -7.56
C GLU A 439 19.63 -8.19 -6.83
N MET A 440 20.12 -6.95 -6.65
CA MET A 440 19.35 -5.88 -6.05
C MET A 440 18.04 -5.63 -6.81
N THR A 441 18.08 -5.63 -8.15
CA THR A 441 16.88 -5.46 -8.97
C THR A 441 15.89 -6.61 -8.78
N ALA A 442 16.37 -7.86 -8.70
CA ALA A 442 15.53 -9.02 -8.39
C ALA A 442 14.87 -8.87 -7.01
N ARG A 443 15.67 -8.54 -5.97
CA ARG A 443 15.16 -8.34 -4.59
C ARG A 443 14.16 -7.19 -4.50
N TRP A 444 14.43 -6.10 -5.20
CA TRP A 444 13.51 -4.96 -5.24
C TRP A 444 12.19 -5.31 -5.94
N THR A 445 12.25 -6.10 -7.01
CA THR A 445 11.04 -6.59 -7.68
C THR A 445 10.24 -7.55 -6.79
N GLN A 446 10.91 -8.46 -6.08
CA GLN A 446 10.28 -9.38 -5.12
C GLN A 446 9.60 -8.61 -3.97
N TYR A 447 10.25 -7.58 -3.43
CA TYR A 447 9.62 -6.69 -2.46
C TYR A 447 8.47 -5.89 -3.09
N GLY A 448 8.66 -5.42 -4.33
CA GLY A 448 7.69 -4.61 -5.05
C GLY A 448 6.33 -5.26 -5.22
N ILE A 449 6.26 -6.57 -5.45
CA ILE A 449 4.97 -7.28 -5.57
C ILE A 449 4.19 -7.34 -4.25
N PHE A 450 4.86 -7.15 -3.11
CA PHE A 450 4.27 -7.00 -1.78
C PHE A 450 4.24 -5.54 -1.29
N SER A 451 4.31 -4.59 -2.23
CA SER A 451 4.04 -3.17 -1.99
C SER A 451 2.59 -2.84 -2.33
N PRO A 452 2.03 -1.71 -1.85
CA PRO A 452 0.65 -1.36 -2.16
C PRO A 452 0.37 -1.28 -3.66
N ILE A 453 1.23 -0.59 -4.40
CA ILE A 453 1.17 -0.48 -5.88
C ILE A 453 2.46 -1.04 -6.48
N MET A 454 2.34 -1.93 -7.45
CA MET A 454 3.46 -2.54 -8.15
C MET A 454 3.76 -1.76 -9.44
N ARG A 455 4.67 -0.78 -9.36
CA ARG A 455 5.09 0.04 -10.50
C ARG A 455 6.60 -0.05 -10.70
N LEU A 456 7.03 -0.70 -11.77
CA LEU A 456 8.41 -0.59 -12.24
C LEU A 456 8.63 0.82 -12.82
N HIS A 457 9.67 1.51 -12.37
CA HIS A 457 10.01 2.83 -12.91
C HIS A 457 11.52 3.04 -12.99
N SER A 458 11.96 3.90 -13.94
CA SER A 458 13.37 4.24 -14.13
C SER A 458 13.51 5.51 -14.95
N SER A 459 14.72 6.10 -14.91
CA SER A 459 15.08 7.30 -15.66
C SER A 459 15.27 7.05 -17.16
N CYS A 460 15.58 8.14 -17.89
CA CYS A 460 15.81 8.16 -19.34
C CYS A 460 17.13 7.49 -19.78
N SER A 461 17.98 7.05 -18.86
CA SER A 461 19.23 6.37 -19.22
C SER A 461 18.96 5.05 -19.98
N ASP A 462 19.62 4.86 -21.12
CA ASP A 462 19.54 3.61 -21.88
C ASP A 462 20.00 2.37 -21.09
N PHE A 463 20.81 2.58 -20.05
CA PHE A 463 21.39 1.51 -19.23
C PHE A 463 20.51 1.13 -18.02
N ASN A 464 19.45 1.87 -17.74
CA ASN A 464 18.66 1.79 -16.54
C ASN A 464 17.26 1.15 -16.74
N GLY A 465 17.03 0.46 -17.84
CA GLY A 465 15.75 -0.19 -18.09
C GLY A 465 15.47 -1.33 -17.10
N LYS A 466 14.19 -1.52 -16.75
CA LYS A 466 13.71 -2.56 -15.82
C LYS A 466 13.07 -3.76 -16.55
N GLU A 467 13.20 -3.81 -17.85
CA GLU A 467 12.75 -4.97 -18.64
C GLU A 467 13.52 -6.22 -18.19
N PRO A 468 12.85 -7.32 -17.78
CA PRO A 468 13.53 -8.50 -17.21
C PRO A 468 14.65 -9.09 -18.09
N TRP A 469 14.47 -9.08 -19.42
CA TRP A 469 15.45 -9.60 -20.40
C TRP A 469 16.71 -8.74 -20.56
N ARG A 470 16.82 -7.60 -19.88
CA ARG A 470 18.05 -6.78 -19.80
C ARG A 470 19.05 -7.27 -18.75
N PHE A 471 18.63 -8.24 -17.94
CA PHE A 471 19.39 -8.78 -16.81
C PHE A 471 19.90 -10.20 -17.11
N LYS A 472 20.78 -10.72 -16.26
CA LYS A 472 21.22 -12.12 -16.33
C LYS A 472 20.02 -13.05 -16.17
N LYS A 473 20.12 -14.25 -16.73
CA LYS A 473 18.98 -15.19 -16.80
C LYS A 473 18.36 -15.51 -15.43
N GLU A 474 19.16 -15.61 -14.39
CA GLU A 474 18.69 -15.84 -13.02
C GLU A 474 17.74 -14.71 -12.57
N THR A 475 18.17 -13.46 -12.73
CA THR A 475 17.38 -12.27 -12.41
C THR A 475 16.15 -12.14 -13.31
N GLU A 476 16.31 -12.38 -14.63
CA GLU A 476 15.18 -12.35 -15.57
C GLU A 476 14.05 -13.27 -15.11
N VAL A 477 14.36 -14.52 -14.78
CA VAL A 477 13.37 -15.51 -14.34
C VAL A 477 12.67 -15.07 -13.05
N VAL A 478 13.44 -14.55 -12.08
CA VAL A 478 12.90 -14.07 -10.81
C VAL A 478 11.96 -12.88 -11.01
N MET A 479 12.35 -11.89 -11.82
CA MET A 479 11.49 -10.73 -12.11
C MET A 479 10.22 -11.13 -12.85
N GLU A 480 10.31 -11.99 -13.86
CA GLU A 480 9.17 -12.48 -14.63
C GLU A 480 8.16 -13.20 -13.71
N GLU A 481 8.64 -14.08 -12.84
CA GLU A 481 7.77 -14.83 -11.93
C GLU A 481 7.15 -13.93 -10.87
N ALA A 482 7.90 -12.98 -10.31
CA ALA A 482 7.37 -11.99 -9.37
C ALA A 482 6.21 -11.18 -9.99
N LEU A 483 6.37 -10.68 -11.22
CA LEU A 483 5.32 -9.94 -11.91
C LEU A 483 4.06 -10.78 -12.17
N ARG A 484 4.22 -12.08 -12.49
CA ARG A 484 3.08 -13.01 -12.61
C ARG A 484 2.40 -13.24 -11.25
N GLU A 485 3.19 -13.40 -10.19
CA GLU A 485 2.67 -13.64 -8.83
C GLU A 485 1.82 -12.47 -8.33
N ARG A 486 2.21 -11.23 -8.64
CA ARG A 486 1.36 -10.05 -8.33
C ARG A 486 -0.05 -10.18 -8.91
N HIS A 487 -0.16 -10.60 -10.15
CA HIS A 487 -1.45 -10.79 -10.80
C HIS A 487 -2.22 -12.01 -10.26
N ARG A 488 -1.53 -13.08 -9.87
CA ARG A 488 -2.19 -14.21 -9.19
C ARG A 488 -2.85 -13.79 -7.89
N MET A 489 -2.28 -12.81 -7.18
CA MET A 489 -2.83 -12.28 -5.93
C MET A 489 -4.01 -11.30 -6.13
N MET A 490 -4.44 -10.99 -7.34
CA MET A 490 -5.49 -9.98 -7.58
C MET A 490 -6.78 -10.19 -6.78
N PRO A 491 -7.32 -11.41 -6.61
CA PRO A 491 -8.51 -11.61 -5.76
C PRO A 491 -8.27 -11.24 -4.29
N TYR A 492 -7.11 -11.59 -3.77
CA TYR A 492 -6.69 -11.23 -2.42
C TYR A 492 -6.51 -9.71 -2.28
N LEU A 493 -5.74 -9.10 -3.18
CA LEU A 493 -5.47 -7.66 -3.18
C LEU A 493 -6.76 -6.83 -3.29
N TYR A 494 -7.69 -7.27 -4.12
CA TYR A 494 -8.95 -6.55 -4.30
C TYR A 494 -9.85 -6.67 -3.06
N THR A 495 -9.84 -7.81 -2.38
CA THR A 495 -10.48 -7.97 -1.08
C THR A 495 -9.85 -7.07 -0.01
N MET A 496 -8.52 -6.95 0.02
CA MET A 496 -7.81 -6.05 0.93
C MET A 496 -8.08 -4.58 0.60
N ASN A 497 -8.29 -4.22 -0.65
CA ASN A 497 -8.73 -2.89 -1.06
C ASN A 497 -10.12 -2.54 -0.47
N TYR A 498 -11.07 -3.48 -0.50
CA TYR A 498 -12.36 -3.32 0.17
C TYR A 498 -12.20 -3.24 1.70
N ARG A 499 -11.32 -4.06 2.29
CA ARG A 499 -11.01 -4.01 3.73
C ARG A 499 -10.46 -2.63 4.12
N SER A 500 -9.58 -2.05 3.31
CA SER A 500 -9.04 -0.70 3.55
C SER A 500 -10.15 0.37 3.54
N TYR A 501 -11.10 0.29 2.63
CA TYR A 501 -12.25 1.19 2.56
C TYR A 501 -13.24 0.96 3.72
N GLN A 502 -13.56 -0.29 4.04
CA GLN A 502 -14.63 -0.64 4.97
C GLN A 502 -14.19 -0.63 6.42
N GLU A 503 -12.96 -1.08 6.70
CA GLU A 503 -12.45 -1.32 8.05
C GLU A 503 -11.36 -0.30 8.46
N ASP A 504 -11.02 0.64 7.56
CA ASP A 504 -9.99 1.65 7.81
C ASP A 504 -8.61 1.04 8.13
N LEU A 505 -8.27 -0.08 7.49
CA LEU A 505 -7.02 -0.81 7.68
C LEU A 505 -6.20 -0.84 6.39
N PRO A 506 -5.01 -0.23 6.35
CA PRO A 506 -4.13 -0.25 5.18
C PRO A 506 -3.73 -1.67 4.76
N LEU A 507 -3.38 -1.87 3.48
CA LEU A 507 -2.87 -3.16 3.00
C LEU A 507 -1.56 -3.55 3.69
N VAL A 508 -0.67 -2.58 3.92
CA VAL A 508 0.60 -2.79 4.62
C VAL A 508 0.44 -2.29 6.05
N GLU A 509 0.53 -3.19 7.01
CA GLU A 509 0.43 -2.89 8.43
C GLU A 509 1.77 -3.16 9.13
N PRO A 510 2.36 -2.19 9.83
CA PRO A 510 3.52 -2.44 10.69
C PRO A 510 3.21 -3.53 11.72
N MET A 511 4.21 -4.30 12.12
CA MET A 511 4.03 -5.41 13.08
C MET A 511 3.40 -4.98 14.41
N TYR A 512 3.64 -3.74 14.84
CA TYR A 512 3.09 -3.21 16.09
C TYR A 512 1.59 -2.90 16.04
N TYR A 513 0.91 -2.96 14.89
CA TYR A 513 -0.56 -2.86 14.86
C TYR A 513 -1.24 -4.06 15.51
N GLU A 514 -0.65 -5.24 15.35
CA GLU A 514 -1.15 -6.48 15.96
C GLU A 514 -0.49 -6.77 17.31
N TYR A 515 0.76 -6.36 17.49
CA TYR A 515 1.57 -6.67 18.66
C TYR A 515 2.19 -5.43 19.30
N PRO A 516 1.36 -4.49 19.78
CA PRO A 516 1.86 -3.19 20.28
C PRO A 516 2.72 -3.30 21.54
N GLU A 517 2.58 -4.40 22.30
CA GLU A 517 3.33 -4.63 23.53
C GLU A 517 4.64 -5.41 23.32
N ALA A 518 4.88 -5.94 22.12
CA ALA A 518 6.09 -6.68 21.81
C ALA A 518 7.20 -5.71 21.35
N PRO A 519 8.34 -5.63 22.05
CA PRO A 519 9.46 -4.76 21.64
C PRO A 519 9.97 -5.09 20.24
N GLU A 520 9.99 -6.37 19.87
CA GLU A 520 10.46 -6.87 18.59
C GLU A 520 9.65 -6.31 17.41
N ALA A 521 8.35 -6.05 17.62
CA ALA A 521 7.46 -5.48 16.59
C ALA A 521 7.91 -4.09 16.09
N TYR A 522 8.71 -3.38 16.88
CA TYR A 522 9.26 -2.06 16.56
C TYR A 522 10.69 -2.11 16.01
N GLU A 523 11.35 -3.26 16.09
CA GLU A 523 12.74 -3.45 15.69
C GLU A 523 12.89 -4.01 14.27
N VAL A 524 11.90 -4.79 13.79
CA VAL A 524 11.92 -5.46 12.48
C VAL A 524 11.42 -4.53 11.37
N LYS A 525 12.22 -3.55 10.97
CA LYS A 525 11.85 -2.52 9.99
C LYS A 525 11.55 -3.03 8.58
N ASN A 526 12.11 -4.18 8.20
CA ASN A 526 11.91 -4.82 6.90
C ASN A 526 10.71 -5.78 6.87
N GLN A 527 9.96 -5.90 7.97
CA GLN A 527 8.86 -6.85 8.15
C GLN A 527 7.55 -6.14 8.43
N TYR A 528 6.46 -6.64 7.81
CA TYR A 528 5.13 -6.07 7.94
C TYR A 528 4.07 -7.12 7.62
N PHE A 529 2.83 -6.88 8.03
CA PHE A 529 1.68 -7.62 7.52
C PHE A 529 1.24 -7.06 6.17
N PHE A 530 0.95 -7.95 5.24
CA PHE A 530 0.43 -7.64 3.92
C PHE A 530 -1.01 -8.16 3.83
N GLY A 531 -1.95 -7.31 4.17
CA GLY A 531 -3.33 -7.69 4.47
C GLY A 531 -3.43 -8.50 5.77
N ASP A 532 -4.43 -9.38 5.84
CA ASP A 532 -4.76 -10.15 7.03
C ASP A 532 -4.25 -11.60 7.04
N GLN A 533 -3.71 -12.09 5.89
CA GLN A 533 -3.28 -13.48 5.74
C GLN A 533 -1.77 -13.66 5.66
N LEU A 534 -1.02 -12.64 5.31
CA LEU A 534 0.41 -12.74 5.01
C LEU A 534 1.27 -11.82 5.88
N MET A 535 2.44 -12.29 6.24
CA MET A 535 3.53 -11.52 6.82
C MET A 535 4.74 -11.59 5.88
N VAL A 536 5.30 -10.45 5.53
CA VAL A 536 6.38 -10.32 4.55
C VAL A 536 7.62 -9.76 5.23
N ALA A 537 8.78 -10.35 4.95
CA ALA A 537 10.06 -9.79 5.34
C ALA A 537 10.96 -9.62 4.10
N ALA A 538 11.17 -8.37 3.71
CA ALA A 538 11.98 -8.06 2.54
C ALA A 538 13.45 -8.45 2.76
N VAL A 539 14.08 -8.96 1.69
CA VAL A 539 15.54 -9.19 1.66
C VAL A 539 16.18 -7.96 1.04
N THR A 540 16.90 -7.21 1.85
CA THR A 540 17.49 -5.92 1.48
C THR A 540 19.02 -5.91 1.49
N THR A 541 19.63 -7.10 1.56
CA THR A 541 21.07 -7.31 1.54
C THR A 541 21.47 -8.33 0.46
N PRO A 542 22.67 -8.22 -0.10
CA PRO A 542 23.14 -9.18 -1.09
C PRO A 542 23.39 -10.56 -0.48
N ARG A 543 23.37 -11.59 -1.34
CA ARG A 543 23.70 -12.97 -0.97
C ARG A 543 25.14 -13.08 -0.45
N VAL A 544 25.31 -13.94 0.54
CA VAL A 544 26.64 -14.46 0.90
C VAL A 544 27.10 -15.34 -0.27
N LYS A 545 28.14 -14.90 -0.96
CA LYS A 545 28.57 -15.46 -2.26
C LYS A 545 28.76 -16.98 -2.22
N ASP A 546 29.55 -17.46 -1.25
CA ASP A 546 29.90 -18.89 -1.16
C ASP A 546 28.74 -19.79 -0.71
N LEU A 547 27.70 -19.21 -0.12
CA LEU A 547 26.50 -19.92 0.32
C LEU A 547 25.30 -19.76 -0.63
N ASN A 548 25.37 -18.78 -1.52
CA ASN A 548 24.32 -18.45 -2.49
C ASN A 548 22.97 -18.10 -1.84
N VAL A 549 22.97 -17.58 -0.62
CA VAL A 549 21.78 -17.16 0.16
C VAL A 549 21.98 -15.79 0.76
N ALA A 550 20.92 -14.98 0.79
CA ALA A 550 20.86 -13.72 1.51
C ALA A 550 20.12 -13.93 2.83
N LYS A 551 20.55 -13.17 3.84
CA LYS A 551 19.99 -13.23 5.19
C LYS A 551 19.02 -12.08 5.44
N THR A 552 17.92 -12.36 6.13
CA THR A 552 17.04 -11.35 6.72
C THR A 552 16.57 -11.79 8.11
N ALA A 553 16.57 -10.85 9.04
CA ALA A 553 16.07 -11.10 10.40
C ALA A 553 14.55 -11.02 10.40
N VAL A 554 13.88 -12.01 10.98
CA VAL A 554 12.42 -12.11 11.03
C VAL A 554 12.01 -12.39 12.48
N TRP A 555 11.07 -11.60 12.98
CA TRP A 555 10.38 -11.93 14.21
C TRP A 555 9.12 -12.74 13.90
N LEU A 556 9.02 -13.92 14.49
CA LEU A 556 7.85 -14.77 14.42
C LEU A 556 7.06 -14.60 15.71
N PRO A 557 5.89 -13.95 15.69
CA PRO A 557 4.97 -13.97 16.83
C PRO A 557 4.56 -15.39 17.21
N ASP A 558 4.02 -15.56 18.43
CA ASP A 558 3.53 -16.85 18.89
C ASP A 558 2.58 -17.53 17.88
N GLY A 559 2.71 -18.85 17.75
CA GLY A 559 1.94 -19.66 16.82
C GLY A 559 2.79 -20.39 15.78
N VAL A 560 2.15 -20.96 14.79
CA VAL A 560 2.80 -21.70 13.70
C VAL A 560 2.71 -20.89 12.42
N TRP A 561 3.83 -20.82 11.71
CA TRP A 561 3.99 -20.05 10.48
C TRP A 561 4.50 -20.94 9.34
N TYR A 562 4.01 -20.71 8.15
CA TYR A 562 4.37 -21.46 6.93
C TYR A 562 4.93 -20.52 5.88
N ASP A 563 6.14 -20.80 5.40
CA ASP A 563 6.73 -20.06 4.30
C ASP A 563 6.09 -20.47 2.97
N LEU A 564 5.56 -19.48 2.27
CA LEU A 564 4.77 -19.65 1.04
C LEU A 564 5.59 -20.28 -0.11
N TYR A 565 6.88 -20.00 -0.16
CA TYR A 565 7.78 -20.40 -1.25
C TYR A 565 8.62 -21.64 -0.95
N THR A 566 9.06 -21.79 0.29
CA THR A 566 9.88 -22.93 0.70
C THR A 566 9.06 -24.07 1.29
N GLY A 567 7.85 -23.80 1.75
CA GLY A 567 7.04 -24.75 2.49
C GLY A 567 7.61 -25.11 3.86
N LEU A 568 8.58 -24.35 4.40
CA LEU A 568 9.07 -24.54 5.76
C LEU A 568 8.00 -24.13 6.77
N ARG A 569 7.81 -24.96 7.77
CA ARG A 569 6.97 -24.70 8.93
C ARG A 569 7.84 -24.25 10.10
N TYR A 570 7.48 -23.15 10.72
CA TYR A 570 8.19 -22.57 11.86
C TYR A 570 7.31 -22.52 13.11
N GLU A 571 7.91 -22.81 14.26
CA GLU A 571 7.33 -22.45 15.56
C GLU A 571 7.70 -21.01 15.90
N GLY A 572 6.69 -20.20 16.26
CA GLY A 572 6.85 -18.79 16.59
C GLY A 572 7.37 -18.50 18.00
N GLY A 573 7.16 -17.27 18.49
CA GLY A 573 7.65 -16.77 19.78
C GLY A 573 9.16 -16.49 19.79
N ARG A 574 9.77 -16.15 18.64
CA ARG A 574 11.22 -15.96 18.53
C ARG A 574 11.65 -15.12 17.34
N MET A 575 12.86 -14.58 17.43
CA MET A 575 13.60 -14.07 16.29
C MET A 575 14.27 -15.22 15.53
N VAL A 576 14.27 -15.15 14.20
CA VAL A 576 14.92 -16.12 13.30
C VAL A 576 15.67 -15.37 12.21
N ASP A 577 16.94 -15.68 12.01
CA ASP A 577 17.64 -15.30 10.78
C ASP A 577 17.22 -16.27 9.67
N MET A 578 16.49 -15.77 8.66
CA MET A 578 16.06 -16.56 7.51
C MET A 578 17.00 -16.35 6.33
N TYR A 579 17.33 -17.43 5.64
CA TYR A 579 18.27 -17.45 4.52
C TYR A 579 17.54 -17.85 3.24
N ARG A 580 17.61 -17.01 2.21
CA ARG A 580 16.89 -17.23 0.95
C ARG A 580 17.83 -17.15 -0.25
N THR A 581 17.71 -18.10 -1.13
CA THR A 581 18.25 -18.04 -2.51
C THR A 581 17.61 -16.88 -3.27
N LEU A 582 18.08 -16.57 -4.47
CA LEU A 582 17.57 -15.41 -5.23
C LEU A 582 16.09 -15.56 -5.65
N ASP A 583 15.57 -16.77 -5.70
CA ASP A 583 14.21 -17.06 -6.19
C ASP A 583 13.09 -16.71 -5.19
N SER A 584 13.40 -16.37 -3.94
CA SER A 584 12.38 -16.06 -2.93
C SER A 584 12.84 -15.05 -1.86
N ILE A 585 11.85 -14.49 -1.18
CA ILE A 585 11.95 -13.76 0.09
C ILE A 585 11.02 -14.44 1.11
N PRO A 586 11.21 -14.26 2.43
CA PRO A 586 10.26 -14.77 3.42
C PRO A 586 8.88 -14.13 3.26
N VAL A 587 7.90 -14.95 2.92
CA VAL A 587 6.47 -14.62 2.93
C VAL A 587 5.76 -15.71 3.70
N LEU A 588 5.19 -15.35 4.83
CA LEU A 588 4.73 -16.30 5.83
C LEU A 588 3.20 -16.18 6.00
N ALA A 589 2.52 -17.32 5.92
CA ALA A 589 1.14 -17.44 6.33
C ALA A 589 1.07 -18.09 7.72
N LYS A 590 0.17 -17.61 8.58
CA LYS A 590 -0.03 -18.29 9.87
C LYS A 590 -0.92 -19.52 9.73
N ALA A 591 -0.87 -20.40 10.72
CA ALA A 591 -1.81 -21.52 10.83
C ALA A 591 -3.27 -21.05 10.72
N GLY A 592 -4.09 -21.75 9.94
CA GLY A 592 -5.47 -21.36 9.61
C GLY A 592 -5.57 -20.34 8.46
N GLY A 593 -4.47 -19.84 7.92
CA GLY A 593 -4.47 -18.85 6.83
C GLY A 593 -5.14 -19.38 5.56
N ILE A 594 -5.89 -18.51 4.87
CA ILE A 594 -6.55 -18.80 3.59
C ILE A 594 -6.16 -17.71 2.60
N LEU A 595 -5.40 -18.06 1.57
CA LEU A 595 -4.96 -17.13 0.54
C LEU A 595 -5.69 -17.42 -0.78
N VAL A 596 -6.50 -16.48 -1.24
CA VAL A 596 -7.29 -16.60 -2.47
C VAL A 596 -6.56 -15.94 -3.63
N MET A 597 -6.28 -16.72 -4.67
CA MET A 597 -5.52 -16.33 -5.86
C MET A 597 -6.25 -16.76 -7.13
N THR A 598 -5.66 -16.45 -8.29
CA THR A 598 -6.10 -16.93 -9.61
C THR A 598 -4.91 -17.21 -10.52
N ASP A 599 -5.07 -18.08 -11.52
CA ASP A 599 -4.10 -18.25 -12.61
C ASP A 599 -4.49 -17.45 -13.88
N GLU A 600 -5.62 -16.72 -13.84
CA GLU A 600 -6.06 -15.80 -14.90
C GLU A 600 -5.33 -14.46 -14.73
N ILE A 601 -4.10 -14.38 -15.27
CA ILE A 601 -3.16 -13.31 -14.98
C ILE A 601 -2.98 -12.27 -16.10
N ARG A 602 -3.50 -12.50 -17.29
CA ARG A 602 -3.37 -11.58 -18.43
C ARG A 602 -4.10 -10.27 -18.13
N GLY A 603 -3.66 -9.16 -18.73
CA GLY A 603 -4.24 -7.84 -18.48
C GLY A 603 -5.76 -7.82 -18.64
N THR A 604 -6.30 -8.35 -19.75
CA THR A 604 -7.74 -8.46 -19.99
C THR A 604 -8.49 -9.39 -19.03
N GLU A 605 -7.81 -10.35 -18.41
CA GLU A 605 -8.37 -11.25 -17.40
C GLU A 605 -8.32 -10.58 -16.01
N ALA A 606 -7.25 -9.83 -15.73
CA ALA A 606 -7.07 -9.14 -14.46
C ALA A 606 -8.10 -8.02 -14.20
N GLU A 607 -8.74 -7.52 -15.27
CA GLU A 607 -9.82 -6.52 -15.17
C GLU A 607 -11.16 -7.12 -14.71
N LYS A 608 -11.31 -8.44 -14.70
CA LYS A 608 -12.58 -9.15 -14.46
C LYS A 608 -12.53 -9.98 -13.18
N ASN A 609 -13.70 -10.29 -12.67
CA ASN A 609 -13.84 -11.32 -11.65
C ASN A 609 -13.54 -12.69 -12.25
N PRO A 610 -12.59 -13.47 -11.70
CA PRO A 610 -12.06 -14.67 -12.35
C PRO A 610 -13.07 -15.81 -12.43
N GLU A 611 -12.98 -16.61 -13.49
CA GLU A 611 -13.73 -17.87 -13.66
C GLU A 611 -13.10 -19.02 -12.87
N SER A 612 -11.81 -18.89 -12.51
CA SER A 612 -11.09 -19.85 -11.69
C SER A 612 -10.41 -19.22 -10.48
N LEU A 613 -10.49 -19.88 -9.34
CA LEU A 613 -9.82 -19.49 -8.10
C LEU A 613 -8.86 -20.60 -7.64
N LYS A 614 -7.67 -20.16 -7.21
CA LYS A 614 -6.68 -20.98 -6.54
C LYS A 614 -6.64 -20.57 -5.07
N ILE A 615 -6.89 -21.48 -4.17
CA ILE A 615 -7.03 -21.19 -2.75
C ILE A 615 -6.02 -22.03 -1.98
N LYS A 616 -5.09 -21.35 -1.29
CA LYS A 616 -4.13 -22.00 -0.41
C LYS A 616 -4.67 -21.99 1.02
N VAL A 617 -4.62 -23.16 1.67
CA VAL A 617 -5.08 -23.35 3.05
C VAL A 617 -3.94 -23.93 3.87
N PHE A 618 -3.68 -23.33 5.03
CA PHE A 618 -2.56 -23.70 5.90
C PHE A 618 -3.09 -24.36 7.18
N PRO A 619 -2.54 -25.53 7.59
CA PRO A 619 -3.06 -26.29 8.73
C PRO A 619 -2.68 -25.68 10.09
N GLY A 620 -3.20 -26.25 11.18
CA GLY A 620 -2.80 -26.00 12.55
C GLY A 620 -3.70 -25.07 13.35
N ALA A 621 -4.69 -24.43 12.72
CA ALA A 621 -5.74 -23.65 13.40
C ALA A 621 -6.98 -23.52 12.51
N ASP A 622 -8.11 -23.15 13.12
CA ASP A 622 -9.29 -22.69 12.38
C ASP A 622 -9.00 -21.36 11.70
N GLY A 623 -9.60 -21.14 10.52
CA GLY A 623 -9.46 -19.91 9.76
C GLY A 623 -10.70 -19.56 8.96
N ASN A 624 -10.76 -18.30 8.52
CA ASN A 624 -11.78 -17.81 7.61
C ASN A 624 -11.22 -16.77 6.67
N PHE A 625 -11.88 -16.59 5.53
CA PHE A 625 -11.63 -15.52 4.57
C PHE A 625 -12.93 -15.14 3.87
N ARG A 626 -13.15 -13.86 3.67
CA ARG A 626 -14.32 -13.32 2.99
C ARG A 626 -13.92 -12.65 1.70
N LEU A 627 -14.03 -13.36 0.58
CA LEU A 627 -13.72 -12.82 -0.76
C LEU A 627 -14.73 -11.74 -1.11
N TYR A 628 -14.25 -10.57 -1.51
CA TYR A 628 -15.01 -9.45 -1.99
C TYR A 628 -14.88 -9.27 -3.50
N GLU A 629 -15.99 -9.01 -4.19
CA GLU A 629 -16.04 -8.74 -5.62
C GLU A 629 -17.14 -7.73 -5.95
N ASP A 630 -16.95 -6.90 -6.98
CA ASP A 630 -17.93 -5.93 -7.48
C ASP A 630 -17.79 -5.75 -9.01
N ASP A 631 -18.20 -4.61 -9.56
CA ASP A 631 -18.06 -4.30 -11.00
C ASP A 631 -16.62 -3.87 -11.39
N ASN A 632 -15.71 -3.74 -10.45
CA ASN A 632 -14.29 -3.38 -10.59
C ASN A 632 -13.98 -1.93 -10.99
N GLU A 633 -14.95 -1.13 -11.40
CA GLU A 633 -14.69 0.17 -12.05
C GLU A 633 -15.50 1.35 -11.51
N THR A 634 -16.73 1.12 -11.03
CA THR A 634 -17.62 2.21 -10.60
C THR A 634 -17.76 2.31 -9.08
N CYS A 635 -18.39 3.37 -8.61
CA CYS A 635 -18.73 3.54 -7.19
C CYS A 635 -20.05 2.85 -6.79
N ALA A 636 -20.60 1.94 -7.61
CA ALA A 636 -21.84 1.24 -7.30
C ALA A 636 -21.78 0.40 -6.01
N TYR A 637 -20.56 0.01 -5.59
CA TYR A 637 -20.31 -0.68 -4.32
C TYR A 637 -20.81 0.12 -3.11
N GLU A 638 -20.76 1.46 -3.13
CA GLU A 638 -21.27 2.32 -2.06
C GLU A 638 -22.77 2.13 -1.82
N ASN A 639 -23.49 1.67 -2.84
CA ASN A 639 -24.92 1.35 -2.81
C ASN A 639 -25.17 -0.17 -2.72
N GLY A 640 -24.17 -0.95 -2.30
CA GLY A 640 -24.30 -2.39 -2.08
C GLY A 640 -24.25 -3.25 -3.35
N ALA A 641 -23.75 -2.72 -4.48
CA ALA A 641 -23.48 -3.51 -5.68
C ALA A 641 -22.17 -4.29 -5.55
N CYS A 642 -22.19 -5.33 -4.72
CA CYS A 642 -21.05 -6.20 -4.45
C CYS A 642 -21.48 -7.63 -4.14
N VAL A 643 -20.50 -8.53 -4.10
CA VAL A 643 -20.66 -9.95 -3.80
C VAL A 643 -19.65 -10.37 -2.77
N PHE A 644 -20.07 -11.20 -1.83
CA PHE A 644 -19.21 -11.85 -0.85
C PHE A 644 -19.29 -13.37 -0.98
N THR A 645 -18.13 -14.02 -0.93
CA THR A 645 -18.02 -15.47 -0.82
C THR A 645 -17.23 -15.80 0.44
N GLU A 646 -17.92 -16.31 1.46
CA GLU A 646 -17.30 -16.74 2.71
C GLU A 646 -16.58 -18.07 2.51
N MET A 647 -15.40 -18.22 3.14
CA MET A 647 -14.59 -19.44 3.13
C MET A 647 -14.17 -19.74 4.55
N ASP A 648 -14.43 -20.96 5.01
CA ASP A 648 -14.07 -21.43 6.34
C ASP A 648 -13.14 -22.63 6.28
N TYR A 649 -12.13 -22.63 7.12
CA TYR A 649 -11.30 -23.78 7.42
C TYR A 649 -11.47 -24.19 8.88
N LYS A 650 -11.78 -25.45 9.12
CA LYS A 650 -11.94 -26.03 10.45
C LYS A 650 -11.09 -27.27 10.59
N GLU A 651 -10.34 -27.34 11.69
CA GLU A 651 -9.43 -28.46 11.96
C GLU A 651 -9.68 -29.04 13.36
N LYS A 652 -10.32 -30.24 13.42
CA LYS A 652 -10.50 -31.01 14.63
C LYS A 652 -9.97 -32.43 14.38
N ASP A 653 -10.90 -33.40 14.19
CA ASP A 653 -10.54 -34.77 13.83
C ASP A 653 -10.16 -34.91 12.36
N GLN A 654 -10.66 -34.03 11.54
CA GLN A 654 -10.37 -33.89 10.10
C GLN A 654 -10.27 -32.41 9.73
N ALA A 655 -9.51 -32.11 8.68
CA ALA A 655 -9.51 -30.80 8.06
C ALA A 655 -10.74 -30.67 7.15
N VAL A 656 -11.51 -29.60 7.34
CA VAL A 656 -12.71 -29.30 6.54
C VAL A 656 -12.59 -27.89 6.02
N PHE A 657 -12.53 -27.77 4.70
CA PHE A 657 -12.56 -26.46 4.04
C PHE A 657 -13.92 -26.30 3.34
N THR A 658 -14.59 -25.18 3.59
CA THR A 658 -15.93 -24.90 3.06
C THR A 658 -15.90 -23.58 2.29
N ILE A 659 -16.38 -23.59 1.05
CA ILE A 659 -16.74 -22.40 0.27
C ILE A 659 -18.25 -22.26 0.34
N HIS A 660 -18.75 -21.20 0.95
CA HIS A 660 -20.17 -20.93 1.07
C HIS A 660 -20.77 -20.34 -0.22
N PRO A 661 -22.08 -20.46 -0.41
CA PRO A 661 -22.76 -19.79 -1.53
C PRO A 661 -22.50 -18.29 -1.55
N ALA A 662 -22.19 -17.76 -2.73
CA ALA A 662 -21.97 -16.33 -2.93
C ALA A 662 -23.23 -15.53 -2.57
N GLN A 663 -23.05 -14.40 -1.89
CA GLN A 663 -24.12 -13.54 -1.39
C GLN A 663 -23.98 -12.12 -1.95
N GLY A 664 -25.09 -11.47 -2.24
CA GLY A 664 -25.17 -10.11 -2.79
C GLY A 664 -25.61 -10.08 -4.24
N LYS A 665 -24.99 -9.23 -5.06
CA LYS A 665 -25.28 -9.04 -6.49
C LYS A 665 -24.56 -10.08 -7.34
N THR A 666 -24.98 -11.33 -7.27
CA THR A 666 -24.30 -12.48 -7.89
C THR A 666 -24.20 -12.42 -9.41
N GLU A 667 -24.96 -11.54 -10.07
CA GLU A 667 -24.80 -11.24 -11.49
C GLU A 667 -23.47 -10.55 -11.85
N LEU A 668 -22.73 -10.04 -10.86
CA LEU A 668 -21.42 -9.41 -11.04
C LEU A 668 -20.27 -10.42 -11.13
N ILE A 669 -20.54 -11.68 -10.81
CA ILE A 669 -19.53 -12.74 -10.82
C ILE A 669 -19.91 -13.87 -11.78
N PRO A 670 -18.97 -14.73 -12.20
CA PRO A 670 -19.28 -15.92 -12.97
C PRO A 670 -20.29 -16.82 -12.26
N ALA A 671 -21.29 -17.32 -12.97
CA ALA A 671 -22.30 -18.22 -12.42
C ALA A 671 -21.71 -19.58 -11.98
N LYS A 672 -20.59 -19.98 -12.61
CA LYS A 672 -19.82 -21.17 -12.28
C LYS A 672 -18.35 -20.83 -12.14
N ARG A 673 -17.67 -21.52 -11.24
CA ARG A 673 -16.23 -21.41 -11.02
C ARG A 673 -15.52 -22.74 -10.95
N ALA A 674 -14.30 -22.77 -11.44
CA ALA A 674 -13.33 -23.80 -11.13
C ALA A 674 -12.56 -23.40 -9.87
N TYR A 675 -12.48 -24.30 -8.91
CA TYR A 675 -11.71 -24.12 -7.68
C TYR A 675 -10.56 -25.12 -7.65
N THR A 676 -9.35 -24.61 -7.42
CA THR A 676 -8.18 -25.41 -7.07
C THR A 676 -7.82 -25.10 -5.63
N VAL A 677 -8.15 -26.01 -4.72
CA VAL A 677 -7.83 -25.86 -3.30
C VAL A 677 -6.54 -26.60 -3.00
N GLU A 678 -5.52 -25.85 -2.55
CA GLU A 678 -4.20 -26.36 -2.18
C GLU A 678 -4.08 -26.43 -0.66
N PHE A 679 -4.18 -27.64 -0.09
CA PHE A 679 -3.87 -27.88 1.31
C PHE A 679 -2.35 -27.93 1.47
N CYS A 680 -1.76 -26.85 1.95
CA CYS A 680 -0.32 -26.68 2.08
C CYS A 680 0.22 -27.44 3.30
N ASN A 681 1.44 -27.97 3.19
CA ASN A 681 2.12 -28.70 4.28
C ASN A 681 1.35 -29.93 4.84
N PHE A 682 0.63 -30.63 3.98
CA PHE A 682 0.01 -31.91 4.33
C PHE A 682 0.83 -33.09 3.80
N ALA A 683 0.82 -34.19 4.59
CA ALA A 683 1.47 -35.43 4.20
C ALA A 683 0.72 -36.09 3.04
N LYS A 684 1.45 -36.83 2.18
CA LYS A 684 0.89 -37.51 0.99
C LYS A 684 -0.20 -38.52 1.33
N THR A 685 -0.14 -39.10 2.50
CA THR A 685 -1.14 -40.09 3.01
C THR A 685 -2.56 -39.53 3.06
N GLY A 686 -2.73 -38.21 3.13
CA GLY A 686 -4.04 -37.56 3.09
C GLY A 686 -4.71 -37.58 1.71
N THR A 687 -3.97 -37.84 0.62
CA THR A 687 -4.48 -37.78 -0.76
C THR A 687 -5.61 -38.80 -1.02
N ASP A 688 -5.49 -40.00 -0.46
CA ASP A 688 -6.47 -41.10 -0.64
C ASP A 688 -7.73 -40.92 0.24
N ALA A 689 -7.73 -39.95 1.16
CA ALA A 689 -8.78 -39.70 2.11
C ALA A 689 -9.58 -38.41 1.84
N VAL A 690 -9.38 -37.80 0.65
CA VAL A 690 -10.10 -36.57 0.26
C VAL A 690 -11.52 -36.91 -0.15
N LYS A 691 -12.48 -36.19 0.44
CA LYS A 691 -13.89 -36.25 0.07
C LYS A 691 -14.38 -34.85 -0.30
N VAL A 692 -15.08 -34.73 -1.43
CA VAL A 692 -15.65 -33.45 -1.88
C VAL A 692 -17.16 -33.55 -1.92
N LEU A 693 -17.84 -32.58 -1.32
CA LEU A 693 -19.30 -32.44 -1.32
C LEU A 693 -19.70 -31.14 -2.01
N VAL A 694 -20.67 -31.20 -2.90
CA VAL A 694 -21.33 -30.03 -3.48
C VAL A 694 -22.82 -30.07 -3.06
N ASN A 695 -23.28 -29.08 -2.32
CA ASN A 695 -24.60 -29.04 -1.71
C ASN A 695 -24.91 -30.34 -0.91
N GLY A 696 -23.90 -30.85 -0.19
CA GLY A 696 -24.03 -32.10 0.62
C GLY A 696 -23.96 -33.40 -0.19
N ALA A 697 -23.94 -33.35 -1.51
CA ALA A 697 -23.78 -34.54 -2.38
C ALA A 697 -22.30 -34.76 -2.73
N GLU A 698 -21.87 -36.04 -2.56
CA GLU A 698 -20.51 -36.43 -2.92
C GLU A 698 -20.28 -36.27 -4.42
N THR A 699 -19.17 -35.61 -4.78
CA THR A 699 -18.83 -35.19 -6.15
C THR A 699 -17.42 -35.65 -6.47
N GLU A 700 -17.20 -36.17 -7.68
CA GLU A 700 -15.85 -36.49 -8.14
C GLU A 700 -15.01 -35.21 -8.28
N ALA A 701 -13.76 -35.29 -7.81
CA ALA A 701 -12.76 -34.21 -7.92
C ALA A 701 -11.40 -34.79 -8.30
N ALA A 702 -10.59 -34.02 -9.01
CA ALA A 702 -9.22 -34.42 -9.28
C ALA A 702 -8.35 -34.09 -8.07
N VAL A 703 -7.65 -35.08 -7.53
CA VAL A 703 -6.76 -34.94 -6.39
C VAL A 703 -5.33 -35.27 -6.81
N LYS A 704 -4.40 -34.35 -6.52
CA LYS A 704 -2.98 -34.50 -6.87
C LYS A 704 -2.11 -34.12 -5.66
N TYR A 705 -0.94 -34.71 -5.57
CA TYR A 705 0.06 -34.32 -4.57
C TYR A 705 1.28 -33.68 -5.24
N GLU A 706 1.67 -32.51 -4.75
CA GLU A 706 2.90 -31.84 -5.16
C GLU A 706 4.01 -32.08 -4.11
N GLU A 707 5.00 -32.86 -4.47
CA GLU A 707 6.08 -33.28 -3.59
C GLU A 707 6.95 -32.13 -3.09
N LYS A 708 7.25 -31.14 -3.93
CA LYS A 708 8.21 -30.05 -3.60
C LYS A 708 7.72 -29.22 -2.42
N LEU A 709 6.45 -28.78 -2.45
CA LEU A 709 5.83 -27.94 -1.42
C LEU A 709 4.92 -28.74 -0.47
N GLN A 710 4.89 -30.07 -0.59
CA GLN A 710 4.11 -30.97 0.25
C GLN A 710 2.65 -30.54 0.36
N LYS A 711 1.99 -30.33 -0.79
CA LYS A 711 0.59 -29.88 -0.82
C LYS A 711 -0.31 -30.86 -1.55
N ILE A 712 -1.54 -31.00 -1.04
CA ILE A 712 -2.62 -31.73 -1.68
C ILE A 712 -3.47 -30.74 -2.46
N CYS A 713 -3.56 -30.92 -3.78
CA CYS A 713 -4.34 -30.06 -4.66
C CYS A 713 -5.64 -30.78 -5.01
N VAL A 714 -6.78 -30.14 -4.76
CA VAL A 714 -8.12 -30.64 -5.06
C VAL A 714 -8.79 -29.70 -6.07
N GLU A 715 -9.11 -30.23 -7.25
CA GLU A 715 -9.77 -29.47 -8.32
C GLU A 715 -11.25 -29.85 -8.39
N VAL A 716 -12.15 -28.88 -8.28
CA VAL A 716 -13.60 -29.03 -8.34
C VAL A 716 -14.25 -27.85 -9.05
N ALA A 717 -15.27 -28.09 -9.84
CA ALA A 717 -16.09 -27.03 -10.46
C ALA A 717 -17.51 -27.06 -9.88
N ALA A 718 -18.02 -25.89 -9.55
CA ALA A 718 -19.36 -25.74 -8.97
C ALA A 718 -20.03 -24.42 -9.41
N ASP A 719 -21.34 -24.35 -9.28
CA ASP A 719 -22.08 -23.11 -9.35
C ASP A 719 -21.70 -22.22 -8.16
N THR A 720 -21.53 -20.92 -8.36
CA THR A 720 -21.18 -19.98 -7.28
C THR A 720 -22.27 -19.84 -6.21
N ALA A 721 -23.48 -20.29 -6.52
CA ALA A 721 -24.59 -20.40 -5.57
C ALA A 721 -24.59 -21.73 -4.77
N ALA A 722 -23.63 -22.64 -5.02
CA ALA A 722 -23.52 -23.91 -4.32
C ALA A 722 -22.53 -23.83 -3.14
N GLU A 723 -22.81 -24.61 -2.09
CA GLU A 723 -21.81 -24.87 -1.06
C GLU A 723 -20.84 -25.95 -1.54
N VAL A 724 -19.53 -25.69 -1.44
CA VAL A 724 -18.49 -26.69 -1.72
C VAL A 724 -17.75 -26.99 -0.43
N GLN A 725 -17.71 -28.27 -0.04
CA GLN A 725 -17.02 -28.73 1.15
C GLN A 725 -15.97 -29.79 0.78
N ILE A 726 -14.73 -29.57 1.21
CA ILE A 726 -13.62 -30.50 1.02
C ILE A 726 -13.18 -31.01 2.39
N ILE A 727 -13.25 -32.31 2.57
CA ILE A 727 -12.92 -32.99 3.83
C ILE A 727 -11.64 -33.78 3.57
N LEU A 728 -10.66 -33.59 4.41
CA LEU A 728 -9.35 -34.23 4.35
C LEU A 728 -8.99 -34.83 5.70
N ALA A 729 -8.74 -36.16 5.72
CA ALA A 729 -8.13 -36.82 6.85
C ALA A 729 -6.63 -36.98 6.56
N GLY A 730 -5.81 -36.11 7.12
CA GLY A 730 -4.36 -36.09 6.85
C GLY A 730 -3.59 -35.45 8.00
N GLU A 731 -2.31 -35.77 8.07
CA GLU A 731 -1.38 -35.19 9.04
C GLU A 731 -0.62 -34.03 8.41
N VAL A 732 -0.18 -33.10 9.24
CA VAL A 732 0.75 -32.04 8.83
C VAL A 732 2.07 -32.68 8.40
N ALA A 733 2.62 -32.21 7.27
CA ALA A 733 3.85 -32.76 6.74
C ALA A 733 5.07 -32.39 7.61
N ASP A 734 6.05 -33.24 7.61
CA ASP A 734 7.36 -33.00 8.22
C ASP A 734 8.18 -32.01 7.34
N ASN A 735 9.00 -31.18 7.95
CA ASN A 735 9.89 -30.23 7.29
C ASN A 735 10.97 -30.85 6.38
N ARG A 736 11.09 -32.18 6.32
CA ARG A 736 12.11 -32.90 5.51
C ARG A 736 13.52 -32.33 5.69
N THR A 737 13.91 -32.16 6.94
CA THR A 737 15.15 -31.49 7.35
C THR A 737 16.39 -32.03 6.64
N LYS A 738 16.48 -33.36 6.43
CA LYS A 738 17.63 -33.99 5.78
C LYS A 738 17.77 -33.59 4.31
N GLU A 739 16.67 -33.59 3.58
CA GLU A 739 16.62 -33.20 2.19
C GLU A 739 16.97 -31.72 2.04
N ARG A 740 16.43 -30.87 2.88
CA ARG A 740 16.68 -29.42 2.87
C ARG A 740 18.12 -29.08 3.20
N VAL A 741 18.72 -29.78 4.16
CA VAL A 741 20.16 -29.65 4.46
C VAL A 741 21.00 -30.11 3.27
N PHE A 742 20.60 -31.19 2.60
CA PHE A 742 21.28 -31.64 1.38
C PHE A 742 21.21 -30.58 0.29
N ASP A 743 20.02 -30.05 0.00
CA ASP A 743 19.80 -29.04 -1.04
C ASP A 743 20.60 -27.76 -0.75
N PHE A 744 20.58 -27.28 0.51
CA PHE A 744 21.37 -26.13 0.92
C PHE A 744 22.89 -26.38 0.75
N LEU A 745 23.42 -27.49 1.27
CA LEU A 745 24.83 -27.81 1.12
C LEU A 745 25.23 -28.06 -0.35
N ASN A 746 24.32 -28.62 -1.15
CA ASN A 746 24.59 -28.89 -2.58
C ASN A 746 24.81 -27.60 -3.36
N GLN A 747 23.98 -26.55 -3.11
CA GLN A 747 24.12 -25.27 -3.81
C GLN A 747 25.26 -24.38 -3.28
N ALA A 748 25.71 -24.57 -2.02
CA ALA A 748 26.80 -23.80 -1.44
C ALA A 748 28.15 -24.12 -2.12
N GLU A 749 28.95 -23.09 -2.39
CA GLU A 749 30.28 -23.21 -3.01
C GLU A 749 31.37 -23.36 -1.93
N ILE A 750 31.22 -24.37 -1.05
CA ILE A 750 32.17 -24.70 0.02
C ILE A 750 32.83 -26.06 -0.20
N GLY A 751 33.91 -26.37 0.54
CA GLY A 751 34.67 -27.59 0.35
C GLY A 751 33.87 -28.87 0.54
N PHE A 752 34.00 -29.86 -0.36
CA PHE A 752 33.27 -31.11 -0.31
C PHE A 752 33.43 -31.88 1.01
N VAL A 753 34.64 -31.93 1.56
CA VAL A 753 34.91 -32.61 2.85
C VAL A 753 34.08 -31.97 3.99
N LEU A 754 33.91 -30.65 3.96
CA LEU A 754 33.07 -29.97 4.93
C LEU A 754 31.58 -30.31 4.72
N LYS A 755 31.11 -30.33 3.47
CA LYS A 755 29.74 -30.76 3.14
C LYS A 755 29.44 -32.16 3.63
N ASP A 756 30.31 -33.11 3.33
CA ASP A 756 30.17 -34.52 3.74
C ASP A 756 30.14 -34.64 5.27
N ARG A 757 31.02 -33.93 5.96
CA ARG A 757 31.10 -33.94 7.42
C ARG A 757 29.84 -33.38 8.07
N LEU A 758 29.35 -32.23 7.56
CA LEU A 758 28.10 -31.59 8.04
C LEU A 758 26.90 -32.47 7.80
N TYR A 759 26.74 -32.99 6.58
CA TYR A 759 25.62 -33.85 6.22
C TYR A 759 25.60 -35.15 7.04
N GLN A 760 26.74 -35.82 7.21
CA GLN A 760 26.86 -37.03 8.02
C GLN A 760 26.53 -36.74 9.50
N LEU A 761 27.02 -35.61 10.05
CA LEU A 761 26.73 -35.20 11.41
C LEU A 761 25.22 -34.96 11.65
N ILE A 762 24.60 -34.21 10.74
CA ILE A 762 23.17 -33.84 10.85
C ILE A 762 22.28 -35.07 10.65
N THR A 763 22.62 -35.98 9.75
CA THR A 763 21.82 -37.17 9.47
C THR A 763 22.05 -38.35 10.41
N ALA A 764 22.99 -38.22 11.37
CA ALA A 764 23.36 -39.28 12.32
C ALA A 764 22.26 -39.62 13.36
N GLY A 765 21.13 -38.94 13.34
CA GLY A 765 20.00 -39.20 14.26
C GLY A 765 20.23 -38.77 15.70
N LYS A 766 21.13 -37.82 15.94
CA LYS A 766 21.36 -37.22 17.26
C LYS A 766 20.18 -36.36 17.70
N LYS A 767 20.01 -36.24 19.03
CA LYS A 767 19.06 -35.28 19.61
C LYS A 767 19.46 -33.85 19.24
N LEU A 768 18.51 -33.02 18.89
CA LEU A 768 18.73 -31.63 18.44
C LEU A 768 19.68 -30.84 19.35
N PRO A 769 19.54 -30.78 20.67
CA PRO A 769 20.48 -30.03 21.51
C PRO A 769 21.95 -30.51 21.45
N VAL A 770 22.17 -31.83 21.28
CA VAL A 770 23.50 -32.40 21.09
C VAL A 770 24.10 -32.03 19.73
N LEU A 771 23.27 -32.12 18.66
CA LEU A 771 23.66 -31.73 17.33
C LEU A 771 24.05 -30.25 17.26
N LEU A 772 23.25 -29.36 17.84
CA LEU A 772 23.52 -27.93 17.89
C LEU A 772 24.83 -27.61 18.60
N SER A 773 25.09 -28.29 19.74
CA SER A 773 26.34 -28.13 20.50
C SER A 773 27.58 -28.59 19.69
N GLU A 774 27.47 -29.68 18.93
CA GLU A 774 28.54 -30.14 18.06
C GLU A 774 28.77 -29.19 16.87
N LEU A 775 27.72 -28.70 16.20
CA LEU A 775 27.83 -27.72 15.14
C LEU A 775 28.50 -26.42 15.66
N GLN A 776 28.13 -25.96 16.84
CA GLN A 776 28.74 -24.79 17.46
C GLN A 776 30.21 -24.98 17.74
N SER A 777 30.62 -26.19 18.16
CA SER A 777 32.05 -26.51 18.45
C SER A 777 32.90 -26.64 17.18
N MET A 778 32.32 -26.66 16.01
CA MET A 778 33.02 -26.71 14.73
C MET A 778 33.55 -25.34 14.26
N GLU A 779 33.18 -24.26 14.93
CA GLU A 779 33.58 -22.88 14.59
C GLU A 779 33.35 -22.55 13.12
N LEU A 780 32.18 -22.92 12.61
CA LEU A 780 31.72 -22.64 11.24
C LEU A 780 31.62 -21.14 10.96
N ASP A 781 31.70 -20.77 9.69
CA ASP A 781 31.28 -19.43 9.29
C ASP A 781 29.88 -19.12 9.83
N LYS A 782 29.67 -17.86 10.28
CA LYS A 782 28.45 -17.46 10.97
C LYS A 782 27.19 -17.65 10.13
N ASP A 783 27.28 -17.38 8.84
CA ASP A 783 26.11 -17.48 7.94
C ASP A 783 25.86 -18.94 7.50
N LEU A 784 26.93 -19.76 7.35
CA LEU A 784 26.80 -21.20 7.18
C LEU A 784 26.12 -21.83 8.41
N TYR A 785 26.59 -21.47 9.62
CA TYR A 785 25.96 -21.94 10.85
C TYR A 785 24.51 -21.47 10.97
N GLY A 786 24.23 -20.19 10.69
CA GLY A 786 22.89 -19.60 10.74
C GLY A 786 21.90 -20.28 9.79
N ALA A 787 22.30 -20.53 8.54
CA ALA A 787 21.45 -21.21 7.56
C ALA A 787 21.14 -22.66 7.96
N LEU A 788 22.12 -23.38 8.53
CA LEU A 788 21.87 -24.71 9.09
C LEU A 788 20.92 -24.65 10.30
N MET A 789 21.11 -23.65 11.17
CA MET A 789 20.25 -23.44 12.35
C MET A 789 18.81 -23.17 11.95
N GLU A 790 18.56 -22.33 10.93
CA GLU A 790 17.21 -22.10 10.42
C GLU A 790 16.54 -23.44 10.04
N ILE A 791 17.21 -24.24 9.19
CA ILE A 791 16.65 -25.52 8.71
C ILE A 791 16.42 -26.53 9.86
N LEU A 792 17.32 -26.57 10.84
CA LEU A 792 17.26 -27.53 11.94
C LEU A 792 16.25 -27.18 13.01
N THR A 793 15.87 -25.90 13.12
CA THR A 793 14.98 -25.40 14.17
C THR A 793 13.63 -24.89 13.63
N ALA A 794 13.43 -24.93 12.32
CA ALA A 794 12.19 -24.59 11.68
C ALA A 794 11.05 -25.52 12.10
#